data_dd3d3e5d17d27b0601e34bdf71900f90
#
_entry.id   dd3d3e5d17d27b0601e34bdf71900f90
#
_cell.length_a   1.000
_cell.length_b   1.000
_cell.length_c   1.000
_cell.angle_alpha   90.00
_cell.angle_beta   90.00
_cell.angle_gamma   90.00
#
_symmetry.space_group_name_H-M   'P 1'
#
loop_
_entity.id
_entity.type
_entity.pdbx_description
1 polymer ?
#
loop_
_entity_poly.entity_id
_entity_poly.type
_entity_poly.pdbx_seq_one_letter_code
_entity_poly.pdbx_strand_id
1 'polypeptide(L)'
;MSEERRKFIKIRGANEHNLKNISLEIPRNELVVLTGLSGSGKSSLAFDTIYAEGQRRYMESLSSYARQFLGQMEKPDVESIEGLSPAISIDQKSTNRNPRSTVGTVTEIYDYFRLLYARIGTPHCPKCGREIHKQSVDQMVDHVMALPERTKIQLLAPVVKGRKGEHVKVLEKARKSGFVRVKIDGHLYDLSEEIKLEKNNKHLIEIVVDRLVVKPGIEKRLADSIETVLGLSDGLLVVEVIDGEILTFSSSYACPDCGISIEEVEPRSFSFNNPFGACPECSGLGYKMEFDENLMIPDKALSIAEGAIQVMGWQSCTDPSSFTYAILKALSEAYDFDLNTPYEELPEEIRHMLIHGTDGREVMVHYKGQRGEGIYPVAFEGLIKNCERRYRETGSDVMKQEYESFMRITPCRACKGQRLKPTSLAVTVCDKNIFEVTDQSVRDLQQFLEQMTLTHQQELIGGQILKEIRARIRFLMDVGLDYLSLTRATGTLSGGEAQRIRLATQIGSGLVGVAYILDEPSIGLHQRDNDKLLRTLCRLRDLGNTVIVVEHDEDTMLAADYIVDIGPGAGEHGGQVVATGTARELMENPASVTGAYLSGRLQIPVPETRRTPTGWMTVRGARENNLRNIDVRFPLGVLTCVTGVSGSGKSSLVNEILYKTLAKTLNRARTIPGKHRTVEGMEQLDKVICIDQSPIGRTPRSNPATYTGVFDMIRDLFASTSDAKAKGYKKGRFSFNVKGGRCEACSGDGIIKIEMHFLPDVYVPCEVCQGKRYNRETLEVKYKGKSIYDVLEMTVEEALDFFENVPFVRRKIQTLYDVGLSYIKLGQPSTTLSGGEAQRIKLATELSRRSTGKTVYILDEPTTGLHFADVHKLTEILQRLAEGGNTVIVIEHNLDVIKTADYIIDMGPEGGDGGGTVVAQGTPEEIAEVKESYTGYYVKHYLEKATSQKR
;
A
#
# COMPACT_ATOMS: atom_id res chain seq x y z
N MET A 1 -11.20 29.48 40.24
CA MET A 1 -11.29 28.02 40.00
C MET A 1 -11.79 27.62 38.60
N SER A 2 -12.52 28.42 37.84
CA SER A 2 -13.06 28.08 36.52
C SER A 2 -12.12 28.36 35.34
N GLU A 3 -11.20 29.31 35.41
CA GLU A 3 -10.26 29.63 34.32
C GLU A 3 -9.03 28.74 34.30
N GLU A 4 -8.48 28.33 35.44
CA GLU A 4 -7.32 27.41 35.51
C GLU A 4 -7.67 25.99 35.03
N ARG A 5 -8.91 25.51 35.24
CA ARG A 5 -9.37 24.23 34.71
C ARG A 5 -9.45 24.17 33.17
N ARG A 6 -9.54 25.32 32.52
CA ARG A 6 -9.62 25.45 31.05
C ARG A 6 -8.26 25.50 30.36
N LYS A 7 -7.16 25.71 31.11
CA LYS A 7 -5.81 25.85 30.56
C LYS A 7 -5.04 24.54 30.43
N PHE A 8 -5.41 23.51 31.22
CA PHE A 8 -4.67 22.26 31.28
C PHE A 8 -5.60 21.04 31.13
N ILE A 9 -5.05 20.00 30.49
CA ILE A 9 -5.56 18.63 30.58
C ILE A 9 -4.91 18.05 31.83
N LYS A 10 -5.72 17.75 32.87
CA LYS A 10 -5.25 17.20 34.14
C LYS A 10 -5.52 15.70 34.19
N ILE A 11 -4.49 14.91 34.21
CA ILE A 11 -4.54 13.45 34.31
C ILE A 11 -4.20 13.08 35.73
N ARG A 12 -4.99 12.17 36.34
CA ARG A 12 -4.74 11.62 37.67
C ARG A 12 -4.83 10.11 37.64
N GLY A 13 -3.83 9.48 38.18
CA GLY A 13 -3.84 8.04 38.42
C GLY A 13 -3.88 7.21 37.11
N ALA A 14 -3.16 7.57 36.07
CA ALA A 14 -3.07 6.75 34.87
C ALA A 14 -2.21 5.51 35.13
N ASN A 15 -2.80 4.32 34.90
CA ASN A 15 -2.18 3.05 35.22
C ASN A 15 -2.31 1.99 34.13
N GLU A 16 -2.53 2.46 32.87
CA GLU A 16 -2.70 1.61 31.70
C GLU A 16 -1.36 0.92 31.36
N HIS A 17 -1.39 -0.37 31.08
CA HIS A 17 -0.23 -1.21 30.75
C HIS A 17 0.92 -1.09 31.76
N ASN A 18 2.03 -0.44 31.40
CA ASN A 18 3.19 -0.27 32.25
C ASN A 18 3.26 1.07 32.99
N LEU A 19 2.22 1.92 32.84
CA LEU A 19 2.16 3.20 33.56
C LEU A 19 2.02 2.98 35.06
N LYS A 20 2.70 3.78 35.88
CA LYS A 20 2.80 3.65 37.34
C LYS A 20 2.07 4.80 38.03
N ASN A 21 0.75 4.81 37.97
CA ASN A 21 -0.10 5.79 38.66
C ASN A 21 0.30 7.24 38.31
N ILE A 22 0.45 7.52 37.01
CA ILE A 22 0.91 8.82 36.53
C ILE A 22 -0.13 9.89 36.80
N SER A 23 0.31 11.01 37.40
CA SER A 23 -0.46 12.25 37.48
C SER A 23 0.33 13.38 36.87
N LEU A 24 -0.26 14.08 35.87
CA LEU A 24 0.38 15.18 35.19
C LEU A 24 -0.62 16.21 34.63
N GLU A 25 -0.14 17.42 34.39
CA GLU A 25 -0.89 18.49 33.75
C GLU A 25 -0.28 18.83 32.40
N ILE A 26 -1.03 18.70 31.33
CA ILE A 26 -0.62 19.01 29.95
C ILE A 26 -1.27 20.33 29.55
N PRO A 27 -0.52 21.34 29.09
CA PRO A 27 -1.09 22.60 28.63
C PRO A 27 -1.95 22.40 27.38
N ARG A 28 -3.06 23.15 27.29
CA ARG A 28 -3.95 23.13 26.12
C ARG A 28 -3.53 24.18 25.12
N ASN A 29 -3.88 23.93 23.85
CA ASN A 29 -3.60 24.81 22.72
C ASN A 29 -2.08 25.03 22.50
N GLU A 30 -1.30 24.04 22.84
CA GLU A 30 0.16 24.00 22.67
C GLU A 30 0.58 22.74 21.92
N LEU A 31 1.81 22.78 21.39
CA LEU A 31 2.50 21.63 20.83
C LEU A 31 3.23 20.88 21.95
N VAL A 32 2.71 19.72 22.31
CA VAL A 32 3.22 18.90 23.39
C VAL A 32 3.87 17.65 22.85
N VAL A 33 5.12 17.40 23.23
CA VAL A 33 5.86 16.19 22.83
C VAL A 33 5.94 15.22 24.01
N LEU A 34 5.51 13.97 23.79
CA LEU A 34 5.75 12.84 24.67
C LEU A 34 6.97 12.07 24.19
N THR A 35 8.03 12.04 24.98
CA THR A 35 9.29 11.39 24.62
C THR A 35 9.74 10.39 25.68
N GLY A 36 10.83 9.66 25.42
CA GLY A 36 11.42 8.65 26.32
C GLY A 36 11.83 7.38 25.58
N LEU A 37 12.43 6.44 26.24
CA LEU A 37 12.92 5.18 25.67
C LEU A 37 11.81 4.36 24.99
N SER A 38 12.17 3.51 24.03
CA SER A 38 11.23 2.55 23.43
C SER A 38 10.68 1.63 24.52
N GLY A 39 9.34 1.46 24.57
CA GLY A 39 8.67 0.68 25.63
C GLY A 39 8.55 1.37 26.98
N SER A 40 8.81 2.69 27.08
CA SER A 40 8.69 3.42 28.37
C SER A 40 7.24 3.74 28.78
N GLY A 41 6.25 3.59 27.89
CA GLY A 41 4.84 3.87 28.19
C GLY A 41 4.26 5.12 27.50
N LYS A 42 4.99 5.73 26.56
CA LYS A 42 4.51 6.93 25.80
C LYS A 42 3.20 6.68 25.07
N SER A 43 3.13 5.62 24.30
CA SER A 43 1.93 5.27 23.53
C SER A 43 0.78 4.87 24.45
N SER A 44 1.05 4.21 25.58
CA SER A 44 0.05 3.89 26.61
C SER A 44 -0.57 5.16 27.20
N LEU A 45 0.23 6.20 27.44
CA LEU A 45 -0.29 7.48 27.89
C LEU A 45 -1.07 8.21 26.80
N ALA A 46 -0.49 8.31 25.59
CA ALA A 46 -1.07 9.09 24.49
C ALA A 46 -2.35 8.46 23.94
N PHE A 47 -2.30 7.17 23.58
CA PHE A 47 -3.37 6.50 22.83
C PHE A 47 -4.29 5.70 23.76
N ASP A 48 -3.73 4.85 24.62
CA ASP A 48 -4.54 3.95 25.46
C ASP A 48 -5.17 4.69 26.66
N THR A 49 -4.67 5.87 27.04
CA THR A 49 -5.21 6.69 28.11
C THR A 49 -5.91 7.96 27.60
N ILE A 50 -5.17 8.93 27.01
CA ILE A 50 -5.71 10.25 26.66
C ILE A 50 -6.69 10.14 25.49
N TYR A 51 -6.28 9.51 24.38
CA TYR A 51 -7.15 9.34 23.22
C TYR A 51 -8.35 8.46 23.55
N ALA A 52 -8.13 7.30 24.18
CA ALA A 52 -9.19 6.36 24.54
C ALA A 52 -10.29 7.01 25.39
N GLU A 53 -9.93 7.80 26.41
CA GLU A 53 -10.89 8.54 27.24
C GLU A 53 -11.60 9.66 26.46
N GLY A 54 -10.89 10.38 25.59
CA GLY A 54 -11.49 11.40 24.72
C GLY A 54 -12.51 10.82 23.75
N GLN A 55 -12.17 9.70 23.12
CA GLN A 55 -13.05 8.96 22.22
C GLN A 55 -14.27 8.39 22.98
N ARG A 56 -14.04 7.78 24.15
CA ARG A 56 -15.11 7.25 24.98
C ARG A 56 -16.14 8.32 25.34
N ARG A 57 -15.71 9.50 25.82
CA ARG A 57 -16.61 10.63 26.15
C ARG A 57 -17.37 11.15 24.95
N TYR A 58 -16.71 11.22 23.79
CA TYR A 58 -17.38 11.61 22.55
C TYR A 58 -18.47 10.60 22.20
N MET A 59 -18.17 9.31 22.27
CA MET A 59 -19.12 8.23 22.00
C MET A 59 -20.29 8.24 22.97
N GLU A 60 -20.07 8.52 24.26
CA GLU A 60 -21.14 8.65 25.25
C GLU A 60 -22.08 9.83 24.96
N SER A 61 -21.60 10.87 24.29
CA SER A 61 -22.43 12.02 23.90
C SER A 61 -23.36 11.71 22.73
N LEU A 62 -23.14 10.62 21.99
CA LEU A 62 -23.94 10.20 20.85
C LEU A 62 -25.25 9.53 21.27
N SER A 63 -26.23 9.46 20.35
CA SER A 63 -27.50 8.78 20.59
C SER A 63 -27.30 7.29 20.93
N SER A 64 -28.23 6.69 21.67
CA SER A 64 -28.20 5.25 22.00
C SER A 64 -28.15 4.36 20.75
N TYR A 65 -28.79 4.80 19.66
CA TYR A 65 -28.77 4.11 18.37
C TYR A 65 -27.34 4.12 17.75
N ALA A 66 -26.68 5.27 17.72
CA ALA A 66 -25.32 5.36 17.20
C ALA A 66 -24.32 4.51 18.02
N ARG A 67 -24.49 4.48 19.35
CA ARG A 67 -23.66 3.67 20.26
C ARG A 67 -23.79 2.16 20.02
N GLN A 68 -24.96 1.66 19.61
CA GLN A 68 -25.14 0.25 19.27
C GLN A 68 -24.31 -0.18 18.04
N PHE A 69 -24.08 0.72 17.08
CA PHE A 69 -23.28 0.43 15.89
C PHE A 69 -21.79 0.58 16.12
N LEU A 70 -21.37 1.49 17.00
CA LEU A 70 -19.96 1.84 17.20
C LEU A 70 -19.29 1.01 18.31
N GLY A 71 -20.07 0.24 19.07
CA GLY A 71 -19.59 -0.57 20.20
C GLY A 71 -19.39 0.24 21.48
N GLN A 72 -19.31 -0.46 22.62
CA GLN A 72 -18.87 0.15 23.89
C GLN A 72 -17.35 0.14 23.95
N MET A 73 -16.74 1.29 24.18
CA MET A 73 -15.32 1.37 24.50
C MET A 73 -15.11 1.15 25.99
N GLU A 74 -14.15 0.31 26.36
CA GLU A 74 -13.76 0.13 27.75
C GLU A 74 -13.18 1.44 28.28
N LYS A 75 -13.44 1.71 29.58
CA LYS A 75 -12.84 2.85 30.26
C LYS A 75 -11.37 2.54 30.50
N PRO A 76 -10.44 3.42 30.07
CA PRO A 76 -9.03 3.24 30.40
C PRO A 76 -8.79 3.24 31.90
N ASP A 77 -7.74 2.55 32.35
CA ASP A 77 -7.33 2.50 33.76
C ASP A 77 -6.71 3.84 34.17
N VAL A 78 -7.58 4.76 34.49
CA VAL A 78 -7.27 6.11 34.97
C VAL A 78 -8.32 6.60 35.94
N GLU A 79 -7.88 7.25 37.03
CA GLU A 79 -8.81 7.79 38.03
C GLU A 79 -9.68 8.89 37.40
N SER A 80 -9.07 9.90 36.83
CA SER A 80 -9.77 10.99 36.13
C SER A 80 -8.92 11.72 35.14
N ILE A 81 -9.58 12.26 34.09
CA ILE A 81 -8.98 13.23 33.15
C ILE A 81 -9.93 14.44 33.10
N GLU A 82 -9.43 15.62 33.45
CA GLU A 82 -10.19 16.86 33.37
C GLU A 82 -9.65 17.73 32.20
N GLY A 83 -10.50 18.59 31.63
CA GLY A 83 -10.10 19.52 30.56
C GLY A 83 -9.85 18.93 29.19
N LEU A 84 -10.19 17.64 29.00
CA LEU A 84 -9.97 16.97 27.72
C LEU A 84 -10.95 17.46 26.63
N SER A 85 -10.41 17.87 25.49
CA SER A 85 -11.14 18.16 24.25
C SER A 85 -11.51 16.90 23.50
N PRO A 86 -12.45 16.95 22.52
CA PRO A 86 -12.60 15.87 21.55
C PRO A 86 -11.25 15.50 20.94
N ALA A 87 -10.92 14.21 20.95
CA ALA A 87 -9.61 13.72 20.55
C ALA A 87 -9.66 13.05 19.19
N ILE A 88 -8.66 13.33 18.34
CA ILE A 88 -8.44 12.71 17.04
C ILE A 88 -7.07 12.05 17.05
N SER A 89 -7.02 10.75 16.74
CA SER A 89 -5.78 9.99 16.61
C SER A 89 -5.32 9.91 15.16
N ILE A 90 -4.02 10.09 14.96
CA ILE A 90 -3.34 9.89 13.69
C ILE A 90 -2.19 8.90 13.94
N ASP A 91 -2.53 7.61 13.93
CA ASP A 91 -1.61 6.51 14.18
C ASP A 91 -0.91 6.00 12.91
N GLN A 92 0.15 5.22 13.08
CA GLN A 92 0.92 4.62 12.01
C GLN A 92 0.34 3.28 11.52
N LYS A 93 -0.43 2.58 12.37
CA LYS A 93 -0.74 1.14 12.21
C LYS A 93 -1.72 0.76 11.10
N SER A 94 -2.51 1.67 10.55
CA SER A 94 -3.59 1.35 9.61
C SER A 94 -3.28 1.71 8.18
N THR A 95 -2.44 0.94 7.49
CA THR A 95 -2.43 0.96 6.02
C THR A 95 -3.69 0.25 5.52
N ASN A 96 -4.59 0.99 4.90
CA ASN A 96 -5.77 0.41 4.27
C ASN A 96 -5.34 -0.51 3.11
N ARG A 97 -5.51 -1.82 3.28
CA ARG A 97 -5.16 -2.83 2.27
C ARG A 97 -6.20 -2.99 1.17
N ASN A 98 -7.25 -2.17 1.17
CA ASN A 98 -8.26 -2.24 0.12
C ASN A 98 -7.64 -1.83 -1.23
N PRO A 99 -7.59 -2.72 -2.24
CA PRO A 99 -6.95 -2.45 -3.52
C PRO A 99 -7.67 -1.35 -4.34
N ARG A 100 -8.86 -0.96 -3.93
CA ARG A 100 -9.63 0.13 -4.55
C ARG A 100 -9.38 1.49 -3.91
N SER A 101 -8.75 1.54 -2.73
CA SER A 101 -8.43 2.81 -2.08
C SER A 101 -7.20 3.46 -2.72
N THR A 102 -7.31 4.74 -3.04
CA THR A 102 -6.24 5.57 -3.59
C THR A 102 -6.03 6.81 -2.73
N VAL A 103 -4.91 7.51 -2.91
CA VAL A 103 -4.66 8.80 -2.24
C VAL A 103 -5.85 9.74 -2.47
N GLY A 104 -6.34 9.86 -3.71
CA GLY A 104 -7.46 10.75 -4.05
C GLY A 104 -8.77 10.39 -3.36
N THR A 105 -9.05 9.09 -3.14
CA THR A 105 -10.29 8.66 -2.46
C THR A 105 -10.21 8.84 -0.94
N VAL A 106 -9.04 8.63 -0.33
CA VAL A 106 -8.86 8.80 1.13
C VAL A 106 -8.86 10.28 1.52
N THR A 107 -8.34 11.15 0.65
CA THR A 107 -8.36 12.62 0.85
C THR A 107 -9.66 13.29 0.41
N GLU A 108 -10.61 12.51 -0.12
CA GLU A 108 -11.87 12.98 -0.72
C GLU A 108 -11.68 13.92 -1.95
N ILE A 109 -10.44 14.20 -2.36
CA ILE A 109 -10.15 15.07 -3.50
C ILE A 109 -10.75 14.51 -4.79
N TYR A 110 -10.73 13.17 -4.94
CA TYR A 110 -11.29 12.49 -6.09
C TYR A 110 -12.81 12.70 -6.23
N ASP A 111 -13.53 12.80 -5.11
CA ASP A 111 -14.98 13.05 -5.12
C ASP A 111 -15.31 14.45 -5.64
N TYR A 112 -14.48 15.44 -5.30
CA TYR A 112 -14.60 16.80 -5.89
C TYR A 112 -14.25 16.81 -7.37
N PHE A 113 -13.25 16.03 -7.83
CA PHE A 113 -12.98 15.89 -9.26
C PHE A 113 -14.13 15.22 -10.00
N ARG A 114 -14.73 14.17 -9.44
CA ARG A 114 -15.93 13.55 -10.03
C ARG A 114 -17.08 14.56 -10.20
N LEU A 115 -17.29 15.40 -9.19
CA LEU A 115 -18.30 16.45 -9.26
C LEU A 115 -17.91 17.52 -10.31
N LEU A 116 -16.66 17.94 -10.36
CA LEU A 116 -16.16 18.92 -11.33
C LEU A 116 -16.38 18.44 -12.76
N TYR A 117 -15.91 17.21 -13.09
CA TYR A 117 -16.05 16.63 -14.42
C TYR A 117 -17.50 16.38 -14.83
N ALA A 118 -18.37 16.06 -13.87
CA ALA A 118 -19.79 15.91 -14.12
C ALA A 118 -20.50 17.25 -14.41
N ARG A 119 -19.99 18.38 -13.93
CA ARG A 119 -20.63 19.68 -14.03
C ARG A 119 -20.08 20.55 -15.15
N ILE A 120 -18.78 20.51 -15.39
CA ILE A 120 -18.11 21.38 -16.38
C ILE A 120 -17.35 20.59 -17.46
N GLY A 121 -17.32 19.26 -17.37
CA GLY A 121 -16.62 18.42 -18.33
C GLY A 121 -17.31 18.40 -19.70
N THR A 122 -16.50 18.41 -20.75
CA THR A 122 -16.93 18.33 -22.13
C THR A 122 -16.84 16.89 -22.63
N PRO A 123 -17.94 16.23 -22.97
CA PRO A 123 -17.93 14.87 -23.50
C PRO A 123 -17.41 14.80 -24.93
N HIS A 124 -16.60 13.80 -25.21
CA HIS A 124 -16.07 13.47 -26.53
C HIS A 124 -16.44 12.05 -26.93
N CYS A 125 -16.46 11.79 -28.22
CA CYS A 125 -16.67 10.45 -28.74
C CYS A 125 -15.44 9.56 -28.46
N PRO A 126 -15.57 8.43 -27.76
CA PRO A 126 -14.45 7.56 -27.44
C PRO A 126 -13.79 6.90 -28.67
N LYS A 127 -14.44 6.96 -29.85
CA LYS A 127 -13.93 6.42 -31.11
C LYS A 127 -13.22 7.46 -32.01
N CYS A 128 -13.88 8.59 -32.24
CA CYS A 128 -13.39 9.59 -33.20
C CYS A 128 -12.88 10.88 -32.52
N GLY A 129 -13.04 11.02 -31.22
CA GLY A 129 -12.59 12.18 -30.46
C GLY A 129 -13.43 13.44 -30.64
N ARG A 130 -14.50 13.40 -31.44
CA ARG A 130 -15.37 14.56 -31.70
C ARG A 130 -16.08 14.96 -30.41
N GLU A 131 -16.15 16.28 -30.17
CA GLU A 131 -16.93 16.84 -29.06
C GLU A 131 -18.43 16.60 -29.24
N ILE A 132 -19.12 16.26 -28.19
CA ILE A 132 -20.52 15.89 -28.18
C ILE A 132 -21.28 16.88 -27.31
N HIS A 133 -22.22 17.61 -27.94
CA HIS A 133 -23.10 18.54 -27.23
C HIS A 133 -24.53 18.04 -27.20
N LYS A 134 -25.23 18.28 -26.10
CA LYS A 134 -26.69 18.10 -25.99
C LYS A 134 -27.36 19.36 -26.51
N GLN A 135 -28.23 19.21 -27.48
CA GLN A 135 -28.97 20.31 -28.06
C GLN A 135 -30.43 20.26 -27.60
N SER A 136 -31.01 21.39 -27.24
CA SER A 136 -32.45 21.49 -26.97
C SER A 136 -33.25 21.51 -28.30
N VAL A 137 -34.53 21.15 -28.22
CA VAL A 137 -35.41 21.21 -29.38
C VAL A 137 -35.46 22.63 -29.98
N ASP A 138 -35.46 23.65 -29.12
CA ASP A 138 -35.46 25.05 -29.56
C ASP A 138 -34.19 25.41 -30.35
N GLN A 139 -33.02 24.96 -29.85
CA GLN A 139 -31.77 25.16 -30.58
C GLN A 139 -31.73 24.43 -31.93
N MET A 140 -32.31 23.21 -31.99
CA MET A 140 -32.42 22.49 -33.27
C MET A 140 -33.35 23.23 -34.24
N VAL A 141 -34.45 23.76 -33.75
CA VAL A 141 -35.40 24.57 -34.52
C VAL A 141 -34.69 25.84 -35.05
N ASP A 142 -33.98 26.56 -34.21
CA ASP A 142 -33.22 27.77 -34.58
C ASP A 142 -32.18 27.50 -35.66
N HIS A 143 -31.46 26.38 -35.52
CA HIS A 143 -30.47 25.98 -36.56
C HIS A 143 -31.10 25.65 -37.90
N VAL A 144 -32.23 24.92 -37.88
CA VAL A 144 -32.96 24.59 -39.10
C VAL A 144 -33.61 25.81 -39.73
N MET A 145 -34.12 26.74 -38.92
CA MET A 145 -34.72 27.99 -39.38
C MET A 145 -33.68 29.00 -39.92
N ALA A 146 -32.40 28.85 -39.54
CA ALA A 146 -31.30 29.63 -40.10
C ALA A 146 -30.94 29.24 -41.56
N LEU A 147 -31.46 28.14 -42.08
CA LEU A 147 -31.31 27.77 -43.48
C LEU A 147 -32.02 28.78 -44.39
N PRO A 148 -31.58 28.97 -45.68
CA PRO A 148 -32.20 29.87 -46.61
C PRO A 148 -33.70 29.63 -46.75
N GLU A 149 -34.49 30.68 -46.90
CA GLU A 149 -35.94 30.54 -47.16
C GLU A 149 -36.22 29.71 -48.43
N ARG A 150 -37.26 28.90 -48.37
CA ARG A 150 -37.70 27.93 -49.40
C ARG A 150 -36.82 26.70 -49.53
N THR A 151 -35.83 26.48 -48.64
CA THR A 151 -35.09 25.23 -48.58
C THR A 151 -36.04 24.07 -48.26
N LYS A 152 -35.96 23.00 -49.05
CA LYS A 152 -36.75 21.79 -48.83
C LYS A 152 -35.96 20.85 -47.93
N ILE A 153 -36.53 20.46 -46.80
CA ILE A 153 -35.90 19.58 -45.82
C ILE A 153 -36.77 18.36 -45.56
N GLN A 154 -36.16 17.26 -45.21
CA GLN A 154 -36.82 16.11 -44.62
C GLN A 154 -36.20 15.73 -43.29
N LEU A 155 -37.07 15.41 -42.31
CA LEU A 155 -36.68 15.02 -40.97
C LEU A 155 -36.64 13.51 -40.89
N LEU A 156 -35.50 12.94 -40.54
CA LEU A 156 -35.21 11.51 -40.52
C LEU A 156 -34.92 11.04 -39.12
N ALA A 157 -35.57 9.94 -38.71
CA ALA A 157 -35.30 9.25 -37.46
C ALA A 157 -34.43 8.01 -37.72
N PRO A 158 -33.11 8.00 -37.40
CA PRO A 158 -32.24 6.86 -37.61
C PRO A 158 -32.49 5.79 -36.55
N VAL A 159 -33.32 4.77 -36.89
CA VAL A 159 -33.73 3.68 -35.98
C VAL A 159 -32.83 2.44 -36.02
N VAL A 160 -32.07 2.24 -37.12
CA VAL A 160 -31.06 1.19 -37.26
C VAL A 160 -29.80 1.80 -37.85
N LYS A 161 -28.65 1.60 -37.18
CA LYS A 161 -27.38 2.17 -37.61
C LYS A 161 -26.32 1.07 -37.74
N GLY A 162 -26.05 0.65 -38.98
CA GLY A 162 -24.96 -0.28 -39.28
C GLY A 162 -25.09 -1.65 -38.62
N ARG A 163 -26.29 -2.12 -38.36
CA ARG A 163 -26.56 -3.46 -37.77
C ARG A 163 -26.99 -4.43 -38.88
N LYS A 164 -26.48 -5.67 -38.79
CA LYS A 164 -26.88 -6.78 -39.66
C LYS A 164 -28.29 -7.28 -39.28
N GLY A 165 -29.05 -7.68 -40.27
CA GLY A 165 -30.36 -8.29 -40.07
C GLY A 165 -31.41 -7.81 -41.08
N GLU A 166 -32.51 -8.54 -41.18
CA GLU A 166 -33.66 -8.22 -42.08
C GLU A 166 -34.54 -7.09 -41.51
N HIS A 167 -34.41 -6.74 -40.24
CA HIS A 167 -35.10 -5.68 -39.50
C HIS A 167 -36.62 -5.59 -39.70
N VAL A 168 -37.28 -6.69 -40.02
CA VAL A 168 -38.73 -6.78 -40.31
C VAL A 168 -39.55 -6.14 -39.21
N LYS A 169 -39.28 -6.44 -37.95
CA LYS A 169 -40.01 -5.90 -36.79
C LYS A 169 -39.94 -4.37 -36.70
N VAL A 170 -38.81 -3.76 -37.08
CA VAL A 170 -38.61 -2.30 -37.07
C VAL A 170 -39.47 -1.67 -38.13
N LEU A 171 -39.47 -2.22 -39.36
CA LEU A 171 -40.29 -1.75 -40.48
C LEU A 171 -41.77 -1.93 -40.19
N GLU A 172 -42.19 -3.04 -39.63
CA GLU A 172 -43.59 -3.25 -39.21
C GLU A 172 -44.03 -2.27 -38.12
N LYS A 173 -43.19 -1.99 -37.14
CA LYS A 173 -43.46 -1.00 -36.08
C LYS A 173 -43.65 0.39 -36.69
N ALA A 174 -42.77 0.80 -37.60
CA ALA A 174 -42.87 2.07 -38.30
C ALA A 174 -44.18 2.17 -39.11
N ARG A 175 -44.56 1.11 -39.83
CA ARG A 175 -45.83 1.01 -40.58
C ARG A 175 -47.05 1.13 -39.65
N LYS A 176 -47.06 0.42 -38.54
CA LYS A 176 -48.14 0.47 -37.53
C LYS A 176 -48.25 1.84 -36.85
N SER A 177 -47.18 2.58 -36.76
CA SER A 177 -47.16 3.94 -36.20
C SER A 177 -47.60 5.00 -37.23
N GLY A 178 -48.00 4.62 -38.46
CA GLY A 178 -48.54 5.53 -39.46
C GLY A 178 -47.52 6.24 -40.35
N PHE A 179 -46.25 5.87 -40.28
CA PHE A 179 -45.24 6.42 -41.18
C PHE A 179 -45.37 5.81 -42.57
N VAL A 180 -45.14 6.62 -43.58
CA VAL A 180 -45.33 6.26 -44.99
C VAL A 180 -44.04 5.85 -45.67
N ARG A 181 -42.93 6.49 -45.31
CA ARG A 181 -41.64 6.36 -46.01
C ARG A 181 -40.49 6.07 -45.06
N VAL A 182 -39.55 5.30 -45.58
CA VAL A 182 -38.30 4.97 -44.90
C VAL A 182 -37.15 5.09 -45.90
N LYS A 183 -36.02 5.59 -45.41
CA LYS A 183 -34.78 5.62 -46.18
C LYS A 183 -33.88 4.49 -45.69
N ILE A 184 -33.44 3.60 -46.57
CA ILE A 184 -32.62 2.46 -46.28
C ILE A 184 -31.37 2.51 -47.13
N ASP A 185 -30.22 2.54 -46.51
CA ASP A 185 -28.91 2.60 -47.18
C ASP A 185 -28.82 3.72 -48.23
N GLY A 186 -29.44 4.87 -47.96
CA GLY A 186 -29.51 6.03 -48.84
C GLY A 186 -30.68 6.05 -49.86
N HIS A 187 -31.40 4.95 -49.98
CA HIS A 187 -32.55 4.84 -50.94
C HIS A 187 -33.89 4.97 -50.21
N LEU A 188 -34.84 5.69 -50.84
CA LEU A 188 -36.15 5.94 -50.29
C LEU A 188 -37.11 4.80 -50.71
N TYR A 189 -37.79 4.23 -49.73
CA TYR A 189 -38.80 3.18 -49.93
C TYR A 189 -40.15 3.62 -49.34
N ASP A 190 -41.23 3.12 -49.92
CA ASP A 190 -42.56 3.26 -49.36
C ASP A 190 -42.87 2.08 -48.42
N LEU A 191 -43.31 2.36 -47.20
CA LEU A 191 -43.59 1.33 -46.21
C LEU A 191 -44.84 0.49 -46.56
N SER A 192 -45.64 0.85 -47.58
CA SER A 192 -46.71 0.03 -48.09
C SER A 192 -46.21 -1.15 -48.92
N GLU A 193 -45.00 -1.06 -49.47
CA GLU A 193 -44.35 -2.13 -50.23
C GLU A 193 -43.69 -3.18 -49.35
N GLU A 194 -43.48 -4.38 -49.89
CA GLU A 194 -42.75 -5.43 -49.23
C GLU A 194 -41.22 -5.17 -49.36
N ILE A 195 -40.56 -4.76 -48.28
CA ILE A 195 -39.13 -4.45 -48.23
C ILE A 195 -38.41 -5.69 -47.73
N LYS A 196 -37.52 -6.28 -48.56
CA LYS A 196 -36.65 -7.42 -48.22
C LYS A 196 -35.22 -6.94 -48.10
N LEU A 197 -34.64 -7.11 -46.89
CA LEU A 197 -33.26 -6.75 -46.60
C LEU A 197 -32.42 -8.00 -46.46
N GLU A 198 -31.13 -7.89 -46.85
CA GLU A 198 -30.18 -9.01 -46.73
C GLU A 198 -29.68 -9.17 -45.29
N LYS A 199 -29.90 -10.36 -44.75
CA LYS A 199 -29.55 -10.68 -43.34
C LYS A 199 -28.10 -10.46 -42.97
N ASN A 200 -27.18 -10.60 -43.92
CA ASN A 200 -25.72 -10.54 -43.68
C ASN A 200 -25.13 -9.15 -43.88
N ASN A 201 -25.86 -8.23 -44.47
CA ASN A 201 -25.46 -6.86 -44.71
C ASN A 201 -25.77 -5.96 -43.52
N LYS A 202 -24.93 -4.90 -43.35
CA LYS A 202 -25.18 -3.84 -42.37
C LYS A 202 -26.10 -2.82 -43.01
N HIS A 203 -27.20 -2.50 -42.34
CA HIS A 203 -28.19 -1.55 -42.86
C HIS A 203 -28.27 -0.29 -42.01
N LEU A 204 -28.49 0.86 -42.67
CA LEU A 204 -28.89 2.12 -42.08
C LEU A 204 -30.35 2.36 -42.42
N ILE A 205 -31.23 2.39 -41.40
CA ILE A 205 -32.69 2.58 -41.60
C ILE A 205 -33.09 3.86 -40.90
N GLU A 206 -33.65 4.80 -41.69
CA GLU A 206 -34.06 6.11 -41.22
C GLU A 206 -35.54 6.30 -41.58
N ILE A 207 -36.41 6.52 -40.60
CA ILE A 207 -37.84 6.79 -40.81
C ILE A 207 -38.03 8.24 -41.21
N VAL A 208 -38.69 8.52 -42.34
CA VAL A 208 -39.05 9.86 -42.74
C VAL A 208 -40.26 10.31 -41.95
N VAL A 209 -40.06 11.24 -41.00
CA VAL A 209 -41.14 11.70 -40.12
C VAL A 209 -41.91 12.86 -40.72
N ASP A 210 -41.22 13.86 -41.28
CA ASP A 210 -41.89 14.99 -41.93
C ASP A 210 -41.04 15.53 -43.09
N ARG A 211 -41.69 16.26 -44.02
CA ARG A 211 -41.08 16.99 -45.13
C ARG A 211 -41.56 18.43 -45.09
N LEU A 212 -40.68 19.37 -44.93
CA LEU A 212 -41.00 20.75 -44.72
C LEU A 212 -40.25 21.66 -45.72
N VAL A 213 -40.79 22.85 -45.89
CA VAL A 213 -40.10 23.92 -46.60
C VAL A 213 -39.84 25.03 -45.59
N VAL A 214 -38.60 25.41 -45.42
CA VAL A 214 -38.22 26.47 -44.51
C VAL A 214 -38.86 27.81 -44.90
N LYS A 215 -39.72 28.33 -44.04
CA LYS A 215 -40.43 29.59 -44.17
C LYS A 215 -40.86 30.11 -42.79
N PRO A 216 -41.00 31.39 -42.57
CA PRO A 216 -41.54 31.92 -41.33
C PRO A 216 -42.89 31.31 -40.95
N GLY A 217 -43.08 30.94 -39.68
CA GLY A 217 -44.36 30.40 -39.18
C GLY A 217 -44.44 28.86 -39.15
N ILE A 218 -43.36 28.13 -39.46
CA ILE A 218 -43.34 26.65 -39.34
C ILE A 218 -42.73 26.16 -38.02
N GLU A 219 -42.27 27.05 -37.17
CA GLU A 219 -41.46 26.76 -35.98
C GLU A 219 -42.15 25.73 -35.08
N LYS A 220 -43.45 25.95 -34.84
CA LYS A 220 -44.25 25.00 -34.01
C LYS A 220 -44.35 23.61 -34.62
N ARG A 221 -44.67 23.51 -35.91
CA ARG A 221 -44.73 22.22 -36.60
C ARG A 221 -43.39 21.55 -36.68
N LEU A 222 -42.30 22.31 -36.88
CA LEU A 222 -40.92 21.82 -36.89
C LEU A 222 -40.58 21.26 -35.53
N ALA A 223 -40.88 21.97 -34.42
CA ALA A 223 -40.64 21.49 -33.05
C ALA A 223 -41.39 20.19 -32.78
N ASP A 224 -42.69 20.08 -33.10
CA ASP A 224 -43.51 18.87 -32.91
C ASP A 224 -42.92 17.69 -33.70
N SER A 225 -42.47 17.95 -34.94
CA SER A 225 -41.84 16.91 -35.78
C SER A 225 -40.50 16.48 -35.26
N ILE A 226 -39.66 17.41 -34.74
CA ILE A 226 -38.36 17.14 -34.09
C ILE A 226 -38.60 16.27 -32.85
N GLU A 227 -39.53 16.62 -31.98
CA GLU A 227 -39.86 15.80 -30.79
C GLU A 227 -40.25 14.38 -31.17
N THR A 228 -41.03 14.22 -32.23
CA THR A 228 -41.42 12.91 -32.77
C THR A 228 -40.21 12.11 -33.24
N VAL A 229 -39.28 12.75 -33.97
CA VAL A 229 -38.02 12.13 -34.43
C VAL A 229 -37.18 11.68 -33.26
N LEU A 230 -36.98 12.56 -32.27
CA LEU A 230 -36.17 12.30 -31.08
C LEU A 230 -36.70 11.12 -30.26
N GLY A 231 -38.06 11.02 -30.16
CA GLY A 231 -38.73 9.89 -29.48
C GLY A 231 -38.57 8.54 -30.20
N LEU A 232 -38.38 8.54 -31.52
CA LEU A 232 -38.18 7.33 -32.32
C LEU A 232 -36.74 6.84 -32.40
N SER A 233 -35.81 7.76 -32.33
CA SER A 233 -34.36 7.56 -32.65
C SER A 233 -33.43 7.63 -31.46
N ASP A 234 -33.94 7.48 -30.24
CA ASP A 234 -33.16 7.61 -28.99
C ASP A 234 -32.38 8.95 -28.92
N GLY A 235 -33.06 10.04 -29.30
CA GLY A 235 -32.52 11.39 -29.17
C GLY A 235 -31.70 11.90 -30.35
N LEU A 236 -31.67 11.25 -31.49
CA LEU A 236 -31.00 11.71 -32.71
C LEU A 236 -31.98 12.21 -33.79
N LEU A 237 -31.66 13.34 -34.38
CA LEU A 237 -32.35 13.92 -35.49
C LEU A 237 -31.40 14.07 -36.67
N VAL A 238 -31.75 13.60 -37.82
CA VAL A 238 -31.08 13.87 -39.09
C VAL A 238 -31.99 14.76 -39.94
N VAL A 239 -31.53 15.91 -40.34
CA VAL A 239 -32.20 16.85 -41.24
C VAL A 239 -31.47 16.80 -42.57
N GLU A 240 -32.08 16.22 -43.57
CA GLU A 240 -31.56 16.17 -44.93
C GLU A 240 -32.11 17.35 -45.74
N VAL A 241 -31.24 18.21 -46.23
CA VAL A 241 -31.57 19.23 -47.19
C VAL A 241 -31.64 18.56 -48.57
N ILE A 242 -32.77 18.65 -49.23
CA ILE A 242 -32.93 18.03 -50.55
C ILE A 242 -31.99 18.72 -51.55
N ASP A 243 -31.17 17.93 -52.19
CA ASP A 243 -30.06 18.38 -53.07
C ASP A 243 -28.96 19.21 -52.36
N GLY A 244 -28.82 19.04 -51.05
CA GLY A 244 -27.85 19.78 -50.21
C GLY A 244 -27.19 18.90 -49.15
N GLU A 245 -26.76 19.53 -48.06
CA GLU A 245 -26.08 18.87 -46.95
C GLU A 245 -27.05 18.12 -46.01
N ILE A 246 -26.46 17.24 -45.22
CA ILE A 246 -27.15 16.50 -44.16
C ILE A 246 -26.71 17.08 -42.83
N LEU A 247 -27.64 17.60 -42.03
CA LEU A 247 -27.41 18.13 -40.69
C LEU A 247 -27.82 17.07 -39.66
N THR A 248 -26.97 16.81 -38.68
CA THR A 248 -27.30 15.88 -37.63
C THR A 248 -27.29 16.59 -36.27
N PHE A 249 -28.34 16.41 -35.51
CA PHE A 249 -28.54 16.98 -34.18
C PHE A 249 -28.79 15.88 -33.17
N SER A 250 -28.48 16.14 -31.90
CA SER A 250 -28.71 15.18 -30.81
C SER A 250 -29.26 15.86 -29.56
N SER A 251 -30.35 15.35 -29.04
CA SER A 251 -30.91 15.74 -27.72
C SER A 251 -30.26 14.96 -26.58
N SER A 252 -29.51 13.88 -26.88
CA SER A 252 -28.72 13.08 -25.96
C SER A 252 -27.23 13.22 -26.32
N TYR A 253 -26.34 12.83 -25.42
CA TYR A 253 -24.91 12.79 -25.72
C TYR A 253 -24.56 11.65 -26.69
N ALA A 254 -24.86 11.83 -27.96
CA ALA A 254 -24.61 10.85 -29.02
C ALA A 254 -23.70 11.42 -30.10
N CYS A 255 -22.71 10.64 -30.55
CA CYS A 255 -21.85 11.02 -31.63
C CYS A 255 -22.59 10.87 -32.98
N PRO A 256 -22.70 11.93 -33.76
CA PRO A 256 -23.40 11.87 -35.07
C PRO A 256 -22.69 10.92 -36.05
N ASP A 257 -21.36 10.87 -36.05
CA ASP A 257 -20.57 10.09 -37.01
C ASP A 257 -20.47 8.60 -36.63
N CYS A 258 -20.28 8.31 -35.33
CA CYS A 258 -20.04 6.95 -34.85
C CYS A 258 -21.31 6.24 -34.35
N GLY A 259 -22.39 6.98 -34.11
CA GLY A 259 -23.65 6.46 -33.55
C GLY A 259 -23.52 5.93 -32.10
N ILE A 260 -22.43 6.29 -31.39
CA ILE A 260 -22.21 5.93 -29.99
C ILE A 260 -22.97 6.94 -29.13
N SER A 261 -23.87 6.45 -28.28
CA SER A 261 -24.52 7.24 -27.25
C SER A 261 -23.74 7.13 -25.95
N ILE A 262 -23.47 8.26 -25.31
CA ILE A 262 -22.91 8.36 -23.95
C ILE A 262 -24.09 8.58 -23.00
N GLU A 263 -24.14 7.81 -21.92
CA GLU A 263 -25.11 8.02 -20.85
C GLU A 263 -24.91 9.42 -20.24
N GLU A 264 -25.93 9.95 -19.59
CA GLU A 264 -25.86 11.26 -18.95
C GLU A 264 -24.65 11.32 -17.98
N VAL A 265 -23.85 12.37 -18.11
CA VAL A 265 -22.61 12.51 -17.34
C VAL A 265 -22.96 12.93 -15.92
N GLU A 266 -22.87 11.98 -15.01
CA GLU A 266 -23.10 12.17 -13.57
C GLU A 266 -21.82 11.87 -12.76
N PRO A 267 -21.72 12.31 -11.51
CA PRO A 267 -20.55 11.99 -10.66
C PRO A 267 -20.28 10.49 -10.52
N ARG A 268 -21.33 9.63 -10.58
CA ARG A 268 -21.18 8.17 -10.55
C ARG A 268 -20.49 7.60 -11.79
N SER A 269 -20.56 8.29 -12.93
CA SER A 269 -19.92 7.89 -14.19
C SER A 269 -18.38 7.93 -14.08
N PHE A 270 -17.83 8.68 -13.12
CA PHE A 270 -16.40 8.76 -12.86
C PHE A 270 -15.95 7.94 -11.64
N SER A 271 -16.85 7.13 -11.05
CA SER A 271 -16.50 6.28 -9.92
C SER A 271 -16.02 4.91 -10.40
N PHE A 272 -14.77 4.59 -10.13
CA PHE A 272 -14.25 3.24 -10.39
C PHE A 272 -14.72 2.19 -9.36
N ASN A 273 -15.38 2.63 -8.27
CA ASN A 273 -16.04 1.74 -7.30
C ASN A 273 -17.51 1.46 -7.63
N ASN A 274 -18.03 2.06 -8.69
CA ASN A 274 -19.41 1.91 -9.12
C ASN A 274 -19.46 1.28 -10.52
N PRO A 275 -20.32 0.28 -10.79
CA PRO A 275 -20.43 -0.37 -12.09
C PRO A 275 -20.73 0.59 -13.25
N PHE A 276 -21.34 1.74 -12.98
CA PHE A 276 -21.62 2.76 -14.00
C PHE A 276 -20.36 3.39 -14.59
N GLY A 277 -19.31 3.61 -13.79
CA GLY A 277 -18.06 4.21 -14.23
C GLY A 277 -16.90 3.23 -14.38
N ALA A 278 -16.92 2.11 -13.64
CA ALA A 278 -15.83 1.16 -13.58
C ALA A 278 -15.60 0.43 -14.91
N CYS A 279 -14.33 0.18 -15.24
CA CYS A 279 -13.98 -0.71 -16.35
C CYS A 279 -14.58 -2.10 -16.13
N PRO A 280 -15.35 -2.66 -17.06
CA PRO A 280 -16.05 -3.94 -16.87
C PRO A 280 -15.10 -5.13 -16.75
N GLU A 281 -13.90 -5.07 -17.37
CA GLU A 281 -12.95 -6.19 -17.32
C GLU A 281 -12.24 -6.33 -15.97
N CYS A 282 -11.80 -5.21 -15.36
CA CYS A 282 -11.10 -5.23 -14.08
C CYS A 282 -11.97 -4.77 -12.90
N SER A 283 -13.26 -4.51 -13.15
CA SER A 283 -14.19 -4.02 -12.13
C SER A 283 -13.66 -2.81 -11.34
N GLY A 284 -12.95 -1.91 -12.03
CA GLY A 284 -12.38 -0.69 -11.46
C GLY A 284 -11.05 -0.85 -10.72
N LEU A 285 -10.42 -2.03 -10.74
CA LEU A 285 -9.11 -2.25 -10.10
C LEU A 285 -7.96 -1.61 -10.88
N GLY A 286 -8.08 -1.52 -12.22
CA GLY A 286 -7.04 -1.02 -13.10
C GLY A 286 -5.98 -2.06 -13.46
N TYR A 287 -5.93 -3.18 -12.77
CA TYR A 287 -4.97 -4.25 -12.97
C TYR A 287 -5.63 -5.63 -12.86
N LYS A 288 -4.92 -6.65 -13.30
CA LYS A 288 -5.25 -8.06 -13.09
C LYS A 288 -4.07 -8.77 -12.43
N MET A 289 -4.35 -9.75 -11.59
CA MET A 289 -3.36 -10.69 -11.09
C MET A 289 -3.37 -11.90 -12.02
N GLU A 290 -2.26 -12.14 -12.70
CA GLU A 290 -2.10 -13.24 -13.65
C GLU A 290 -0.90 -14.09 -13.23
N PHE A 291 -0.99 -15.41 -13.36
CA PHE A 291 0.15 -16.31 -13.12
C PHE A 291 1.27 -16.01 -14.12
N ASP A 292 2.50 -15.90 -13.61
CA ASP A 292 3.68 -15.56 -14.41
C ASP A 292 4.60 -16.79 -14.55
N GLU A 293 4.91 -17.18 -15.79
CA GLU A 293 5.80 -18.28 -16.10
C GLU A 293 7.15 -18.16 -15.37
N ASN A 294 7.73 -16.95 -15.29
CA ASN A 294 9.04 -16.76 -14.66
C ASN A 294 9.01 -16.92 -13.13
N LEU A 295 7.85 -16.78 -12.51
CA LEU A 295 7.67 -17.09 -11.09
C LEU A 295 7.39 -18.59 -10.87
N MET A 296 6.70 -19.21 -11.82
CA MET A 296 6.38 -20.65 -11.78
C MET A 296 7.60 -21.52 -12.11
N ILE A 297 8.48 -21.02 -13.00
CA ILE A 297 9.71 -21.66 -13.46
C ILE A 297 10.85 -20.62 -13.33
N PRO A 298 11.37 -20.43 -12.11
CA PRO A 298 12.32 -19.36 -11.82
C PRO A 298 13.72 -19.60 -12.38
N ASP A 299 14.13 -20.87 -12.49
CA ASP A 299 15.41 -21.28 -13.06
C ASP A 299 15.16 -22.13 -14.31
N LYS A 300 15.31 -21.50 -15.47
CA LYS A 300 15.07 -22.13 -16.76
C LYS A 300 16.24 -23.01 -17.25
N ALA A 301 17.39 -22.91 -16.59
CA ALA A 301 18.53 -23.78 -16.88
C ALA A 301 18.36 -25.19 -16.27
N LEU A 302 17.45 -25.36 -15.32
CA LEU A 302 17.08 -26.65 -14.78
C LEU A 302 16.12 -27.37 -15.73
N SER A 303 16.26 -28.71 -15.76
CA SER A 303 15.28 -29.58 -16.39
C SER A 303 14.04 -29.80 -15.48
N ILE A 304 12.97 -30.36 -16.07
CA ILE A 304 11.76 -30.72 -15.32
C ILE A 304 12.10 -31.76 -14.25
N ALA A 305 12.94 -32.76 -14.59
CA ALA A 305 13.39 -33.80 -13.68
C ALA A 305 14.25 -33.24 -12.52
N GLU A 306 14.98 -32.15 -12.74
CA GLU A 306 15.77 -31.45 -11.70
C GLU A 306 14.94 -30.47 -10.88
N GLY A 307 13.67 -30.26 -11.22
CA GLY A 307 12.75 -29.42 -10.46
C GLY A 307 12.61 -27.97 -10.96
N ALA A 308 12.70 -27.75 -12.26
CA ALA A 308 12.41 -26.43 -12.86
C ALA A 308 11.03 -25.89 -12.46
N ILE A 309 10.01 -26.77 -12.35
CA ILE A 309 8.64 -26.42 -11.97
C ILE A 309 8.55 -26.30 -10.45
N GLN A 310 8.39 -25.08 -9.97
CA GLN A 310 8.34 -24.75 -8.52
C GLN A 310 6.93 -24.55 -7.96
N VAL A 311 5.92 -24.73 -8.81
CA VAL A 311 4.52 -24.48 -8.44
C VAL A 311 4.02 -25.51 -7.45
N MET A 312 3.27 -25.07 -6.45
CA MET A 312 2.67 -25.93 -5.46
C MET A 312 1.78 -27.00 -6.09
N GLY A 313 1.99 -28.26 -5.67
CA GLY A 313 1.32 -29.43 -6.20
C GLY A 313 1.97 -30.03 -7.45
N TRP A 314 3.00 -29.36 -8.01
CA TRP A 314 3.84 -29.86 -9.09
C TRP A 314 5.31 -30.09 -8.68
N GLN A 315 5.69 -29.68 -7.47
CA GLN A 315 7.06 -29.90 -6.94
C GLN A 315 7.45 -31.36 -6.85
N SER A 316 6.48 -32.28 -6.75
CA SER A 316 6.69 -33.71 -6.76
C SER A 316 6.99 -34.26 -8.16
N CYS A 317 7.09 -33.44 -9.20
CA CYS A 317 7.49 -33.85 -10.55
C CYS A 317 8.91 -34.41 -10.63
N THR A 318 9.75 -34.18 -9.63
CA THR A 318 11.09 -34.80 -9.48
C THR A 318 11.05 -36.23 -8.91
N ASP A 319 9.92 -36.66 -8.34
CA ASP A 319 9.75 -37.98 -7.76
C ASP A 319 9.06 -38.93 -8.75
N PRO A 320 9.75 -39.95 -9.27
CA PRO A 320 9.21 -40.91 -10.23
C PRO A 320 7.97 -41.70 -9.73
N SER A 321 7.74 -41.72 -8.42
CA SER A 321 6.57 -42.37 -7.81
C SER A 321 5.34 -41.48 -7.75
N SER A 322 5.46 -40.19 -8.09
CA SER A 322 4.37 -39.21 -8.01
C SER A 322 3.45 -39.27 -9.24
N PHE A 323 2.18 -38.94 -9.03
CA PHE A 323 1.21 -38.82 -10.11
C PHE A 323 1.55 -37.65 -11.07
N THR A 324 2.12 -36.57 -10.56
CA THR A 324 2.58 -35.43 -11.38
C THR A 324 3.72 -35.79 -12.31
N TYR A 325 4.67 -36.62 -11.84
CA TYR A 325 5.73 -37.19 -12.70
C TYR A 325 5.14 -38.08 -13.79
N ALA A 326 4.18 -38.96 -13.45
CA ALA A 326 3.52 -39.84 -14.42
C ALA A 326 2.80 -39.03 -15.52
N ILE A 327 2.16 -37.91 -15.19
CA ILE A 327 1.54 -37.00 -16.20
C ILE A 327 2.61 -36.45 -17.12
N LEU A 328 3.69 -35.88 -16.56
CA LEU A 328 4.75 -35.26 -17.38
C LEU A 328 5.48 -36.26 -18.23
N LYS A 329 5.66 -37.51 -17.74
CA LYS A 329 6.22 -38.62 -18.51
C LYS A 329 5.32 -39.00 -19.67
N ALA A 330 4.00 -39.11 -19.45
CA ALA A 330 3.04 -39.37 -20.52
C ALA A 330 3.03 -38.27 -21.60
N LEU A 331 3.17 -37.01 -21.18
CA LEU A 331 3.31 -35.87 -22.10
C LEU A 331 4.63 -35.93 -22.88
N SER A 332 5.75 -36.29 -22.21
CA SER A 332 7.06 -36.45 -22.82
C SER A 332 7.05 -37.52 -23.91
N GLU A 333 6.36 -38.65 -23.66
CA GLU A 333 6.21 -39.74 -24.64
C GLU A 333 5.26 -39.34 -25.80
N ALA A 334 4.18 -38.61 -25.52
CA ALA A 334 3.17 -38.23 -26.51
C ALA A 334 3.64 -37.08 -27.45
N TYR A 335 4.51 -36.21 -26.98
CA TYR A 335 4.98 -35.03 -27.70
C TYR A 335 6.48 -35.03 -28.00
N ASP A 336 7.16 -36.15 -27.77
CA ASP A 336 8.55 -36.45 -28.12
C ASP A 336 9.57 -35.42 -27.58
N PHE A 337 9.57 -35.26 -26.24
CA PHE A 337 10.56 -34.44 -25.55
C PHE A 337 11.12 -35.16 -24.31
N ASP A 338 12.36 -34.81 -23.89
CA ASP A 338 12.99 -35.41 -22.71
C ASP A 338 12.82 -34.51 -21.49
N LEU A 339 12.39 -35.11 -20.36
CA LEU A 339 12.24 -34.42 -19.06
C LEU A 339 13.58 -33.96 -18.47
N ASN A 340 14.71 -34.47 -18.94
CA ASN A 340 16.05 -34.08 -18.51
C ASN A 340 16.62 -32.91 -19.31
N THR A 341 15.95 -32.47 -20.38
CA THR A 341 16.37 -31.29 -21.14
C THR A 341 16.12 -30.02 -20.33
N PRO A 342 17.08 -29.06 -20.22
CA PRO A 342 16.86 -27.77 -19.62
C PRO A 342 15.60 -27.09 -20.17
N TYR A 343 14.79 -26.46 -19.30
CA TYR A 343 13.51 -25.88 -19.72
C TYR A 343 13.67 -24.85 -20.86
N GLU A 344 14.75 -24.07 -20.86
CA GLU A 344 15.02 -23.05 -21.88
C GLU A 344 15.38 -23.67 -23.25
N GLU A 345 15.89 -24.89 -23.27
CA GLU A 345 16.25 -25.63 -24.50
C GLU A 345 15.06 -26.40 -25.08
N LEU A 346 13.96 -26.56 -24.34
CA LEU A 346 12.74 -27.17 -24.86
C LEU A 346 12.14 -26.34 -26.01
N PRO A 347 11.58 -26.98 -27.05
CA PRO A 347 10.87 -26.30 -28.11
C PRO A 347 9.79 -25.38 -27.60
N GLU A 348 9.56 -24.25 -28.25
CA GLU A 348 8.57 -23.25 -27.84
C GLU A 348 7.15 -23.85 -27.71
N GLU A 349 6.79 -24.77 -28.62
CA GLU A 349 5.50 -25.49 -28.61
C GLU A 349 5.33 -26.31 -27.31
N ILE A 350 6.40 -27.00 -26.88
CA ILE A 350 6.41 -27.82 -25.66
C ILE A 350 6.29 -26.90 -24.43
N ARG A 351 7.07 -25.81 -24.37
CA ARG A 351 6.96 -24.82 -23.29
C ARG A 351 5.56 -24.24 -23.21
N HIS A 352 4.99 -23.88 -24.37
CA HIS A 352 3.62 -23.36 -24.44
C HIS A 352 2.58 -24.39 -23.94
N MET A 353 2.73 -25.67 -24.35
CA MET A 353 1.86 -26.76 -23.93
C MET A 353 1.97 -27.01 -22.41
N LEU A 354 3.17 -26.97 -21.82
CA LEU A 354 3.35 -27.10 -20.38
C LEU A 354 2.65 -25.99 -19.60
N ILE A 355 2.69 -24.76 -20.10
CA ILE A 355 2.07 -23.59 -19.46
C ILE A 355 0.56 -23.54 -19.68
N HIS A 356 0.08 -23.75 -20.92
CA HIS A 356 -1.32 -23.50 -21.30
C HIS A 356 -2.18 -24.77 -21.49
N GLY A 357 -1.54 -25.94 -21.58
CA GLY A 357 -2.20 -27.24 -21.70
C GLY A 357 -2.28 -27.81 -23.11
N THR A 358 -2.90 -28.97 -23.23
CA THR A 358 -3.04 -29.76 -24.49
C THR A 358 -4.31 -29.42 -25.29
N ASP A 359 -5.02 -28.31 -24.97
CA ASP A 359 -6.28 -27.90 -25.60
C ASP A 359 -7.34 -29.04 -25.65
N GLY A 360 -7.42 -29.81 -24.58
CA GLY A 360 -8.36 -30.90 -24.40
C GLY A 360 -7.95 -32.26 -25.04
N ARG A 361 -6.75 -32.34 -25.61
CA ARG A 361 -6.22 -33.64 -26.08
C ARG A 361 -5.82 -34.50 -24.89
N GLU A 362 -6.35 -35.71 -24.81
CA GLU A 362 -6.04 -36.66 -23.74
C GLU A 362 -4.75 -37.43 -24.02
N VAL A 363 -3.95 -37.62 -22.98
CA VAL A 363 -2.80 -38.53 -22.97
C VAL A 363 -3.05 -39.67 -21.96
N MET A 364 -2.58 -40.84 -22.25
CA MET A 364 -2.75 -42.01 -21.39
C MET A 364 -1.66 -42.07 -20.35
N VAL A 365 -2.03 -41.76 -19.09
CA VAL A 365 -1.11 -41.73 -17.95
C VAL A 365 -1.08 -43.08 -17.26
N HIS A 366 0.07 -43.73 -17.28
CA HIS A 366 0.35 -44.96 -16.53
C HIS A 366 0.86 -44.60 -15.15
N TYR A 367 0.11 -44.93 -14.12
CA TYR A 367 0.46 -44.61 -12.72
C TYR A 367 0.35 -45.85 -11.83
N LYS A 368 1.42 -46.07 -11.06
CA LYS A 368 1.48 -47.10 -10.03
C LYS A 368 1.57 -46.46 -8.66
N GLY A 369 0.45 -46.39 -7.97
CA GLY A 369 0.36 -45.84 -6.62
C GLY A 369 0.25 -46.90 -5.54
N GLN A 370 0.17 -46.46 -4.28
CA GLN A 370 0.02 -47.35 -3.12
C GLN A 370 -1.27 -48.19 -3.14
N ARG A 371 -2.27 -47.84 -3.93
CA ARG A 371 -3.58 -48.52 -4.04
C ARG A 371 -3.74 -49.37 -5.31
N GLY A 372 -2.68 -49.49 -6.14
CA GLY A 372 -2.71 -50.25 -7.37
C GLY A 372 -2.11 -49.53 -8.55
N GLU A 373 -2.10 -50.23 -9.69
CA GLU A 373 -1.62 -49.69 -10.98
C GLU A 373 -2.83 -49.48 -11.90
N GLY A 374 -2.84 -48.34 -12.62
CA GLY A 374 -3.94 -47.98 -13.51
C GLY A 374 -3.50 -47.09 -14.67
N ILE A 375 -4.33 -47.06 -15.71
CA ILE A 375 -4.16 -46.20 -16.88
C ILE A 375 -5.31 -45.20 -16.86
N TYR A 376 -4.97 -43.92 -16.91
CA TYR A 376 -5.93 -42.83 -16.83
C TYR A 376 -5.82 -41.88 -18.04
N PRO A 377 -6.91 -41.64 -18.79
CA PRO A 377 -6.92 -40.57 -19.77
C PRO A 377 -6.92 -39.23 -19.07
N VAL A 378 -5.93 -38.38 -19.35
CA VAL A 378 -5.77 -37.07 -18.75
C VAL A 378 -5.62 -36.03 -19.85
N ALA A 379 -6.55 -35.09 -19.92
CA ALA A 379 -6.36 -33.86 -20.70
C ALA A 379 -5.60 -32.86 -19.81
N PHE A 380 -4.34 -32.65 -20.13
CA PHE A 380 -3.50 -31.73 -19.35
C PHE A 380 -3.95 -30.30 -19.53
N GLU A 381 -4.45 -29.67 -18.48
CA GLU A 381 -5.01 -28.30 -18.51
C GLU A 381 -3.94 -27.20 -18.55
N GLY A 382 -2.67 -27.53 -18.38
CA GLY A 382 -1.56 -26.58 -18.26
C GLY A 382 -1.36 -26.07 -16.84
N LEU A 383 -0.15 -25.60 -16.55
CA LEU A 383 0.21 -25.14 -15.22
C LEU A 383 -0.64 -23.93 -14.78
N ILE A 384 -0.88 -22.95 -15.67
CA ILE A 384 -1.66 -21.75 -15.35
C ILE A 384 -3.11 -22.10 -14.98
N LYS A 385 -3.84 -22.81 -15.86
CA LYS A 385 -5.24 -23.16 -15.60
C LYS A 385 -5.40 -24.05 -14.35
N ASN A 386 -4.45 -24.98 -14.13
CA ASN A 386 -4.42 -25.80 -12.93
C ASN A 386 -4.28 -24.93 -11.65
N CYS A 387 -3.35 -23.99 -11.65
CA CYS A 387 -3.15 -23.09 -10.51
C CYS A 387 -4.35 -22.17 -10.30
N GLU A 388 -4.94 -21.61 -11.35
CA GLU A 388 -6.15 -20.78 -11.27
C GLU A 388 -7.33 -21.56 -10.67
N ARG A 389 -7.53 -22.81 -11.09
CA ARG A 389 -8.58 -23.67 -10.55
C ARG A 389 -8.34 -23.94 -9.05
N ARG A 390 -7.14 -24.36 -8.69
CA ARG A 390 -6.77 -24.64 -7.28
C ARG A 390 -6.85 -23.38 -6.40
N TYR A 391 -6.47 -22.23 -6.91
CA TYR A 391 -6.58 -20.95 -6.21
C TYR A 391 -8.03 -20.59 -5.91
N ARG A 392 -8.96 -20.87 -6.85
CA ARG A 392 -10.40 -20.64 -6.63
C ARG A 392 -11.03 -21.63 -5.65
N GLU A 393 -10.60 -22.89 -5.71
CA GLU A 393 -11.20 -23.99 -4.93
C GLU A 393 -10.68 -24.06 -3.48
N THR A 394 -9.48 -23.52 -3.21
CA THR A 394 -8.91 -23.58 -1.85
C THR A 394 -9.64 -22.65 -0.88
N GLY A 395 -10.05 -23.20 0.28
CA GLY A 395 -10.57 -22.43 1.41
C GLY A 395 -9.49 -21.95 2.39
N SER A 396 -8.20 -22.28 2.14
CA SER A 396 -7.10 -21.93 3.03
C SER A 396 -6.42 -20.64 2.58
N ASP A 397 -6.41 -19.62 3.46
CA ASP A 397 -5.74 -18.35 3.18
C ASP A 397 -4.23 -18.49 2.97
N VAL A 398 -3.59 -19.45 3.67
CA VAL A 398 -2.16 -19.75 3.50
C VAL A 398 -1.90 -20.28 2.10
N MET A 399 -2.76 -21.19 1.61
CA MET A 399 -2.64 -21.73 0.25
C MET A 399 -2.91 -20.67 -0.82
N LYS A 400 -3.88 -19.77 -0.59
CA LYS A 400 -4.13 -18.65 -1.50
C LYS A 400 -2.91 -17.77 -1.62
N GLN A 401 -2.30 -17.39 -0.50
CA GLN A 401 -1.08 -16.57 -0.48
C GLN A 401 0.10 -17.25 -1.18
N GLU A 402 0.22 -18.56 -1.05
CA GLU A 402 1.26 -19.30 -1.78
C GLU A 402 1.02 -19.24 -3.29
N TYR A 403 -0.22 -19.43 -3.77
CA TYR A 403 -0.54 -19.24 -5.19
C TYR A 403 -0.34 -17.82 -5.66
N GLU A 404 -0.68 -16.82 -4.85
CA GLU A 404 -0.46 -15.39 -5.15
C GLU A 404 1.03 -15.07 -5.34
N SER A 405 1.94 -15.82 -4.68
CA SER A 405 3.38 -15.66 -4.87
C SER A 405 3.87 -16.00 -6.29
N PHE A 406 3.07 -16.73 -7.06
CA PHE A 406 3.32 -17.05 -8.47
C PHE A 406 2.59 -16.11 -9.45
N MET A 407 1.88 -15.10 -8.93
CA MET A 407 1.15 -14.14 -9.76
C MET A 407 1.91 -12.82 -9.88
N ARG A 408 1.72 -12.18 -11.02
CA ARG A 408 2.18 -10.84 -11.31
C ARG A 408 1.00 -9.90 -11.49
N ILE A 409 1.15 -8.68 -11.00
CA ILE A 409 0.20 -7.60 -11.23
C ILE A 409 0.49 -6.99 -12.60
N THR A 410 -0.47 -7.10 -13.53
CA THR A 410 -0.39 -6.53 -14.87
C THR A 410 -1.47 -5.46 -15.07
N PRO A 411 -1.18 -4.34 -15.76
CA PRO A 411 -2.22 -3.37 -16.10
C PRO A 411 -3.36 -4.03 -16.89
N CYS A 412 -4.61 -3.70 -16.58
CA CYS A 412 -5.76 -4.21 -17.31
C CYS A 412 -5.67 -3.83 -18.80
N ARG A 413 -5.80 -4.79 -19.69
CA ARG A 413 -5.66 -4.58 -21.15
C ARG A 413 -6.73 -3.63 -21.71
N ALA A 414 -7.95 -3.67 -21.20
CA ALA A 414 -9.06 -2.82 -21.67
C ALA A 414 -8.91 -1.36 -21.27
N CYS A 415 -8.63 -1.07 -19.98
CA CYS A 415 -8.51 0.30 -19.50
C CYS A 415 -7.06 0.78 -19.36
N LYS A 416 -6.07 -0.05 -19.66
CA LYS A 416 -4.64 0.28 -19.57
C LYS A 416 -4.22 0.89 -18.22
N GLY A 417 -4.84 0.43 -17.12
CA GLY A 417 -4.60 0.95 -15.78
C GLY A 417 -5.53 2.08 -15.34
N GLN A 418 -6.31 2.68 -16.22
CA GLN A 418 -7.10 3.89 -15.95
C GLN A 418 -8.40 3.64 -15.15
N ARG A 419 -8.75 2.39 -14.83
CA ARG A 419 -9.86 1.97 -13.96
C ARG A 419 -11.27 2.25 -14.45
N LEU A 420 -11.48 3.21 -15.35
CA LEU A 420 -12.77 3.69 -15.82
C LEU A 420 -13.15 3.15 -17.21
N LYS A 421 -14.42 3.28 -17.56
CA LYS A 421 -14.94 2.99 -18.92
C LYS A 421 -14.40 4.00 -19.94
N PRO A 422 -14.24 3.61 -21.21
CA PRO A 422 -13.83 4.54 -22.27
C PRO A 422 -14.75 5.77 -22.42
N THR A 423 -16.06 5.62 -22.18
CA THR A 423 -17.03 6.72 -22.22
C THR A 423 -16.81 7.75 -21.12
N SER A 424 -16.40 7.31 -19.92
CA SER A 424 -16.07 8.21 -18.81
C SER A 424 -14.73 8.92 -19.03
N LEU A 425 -13.75 8.22 -19.61
CA LEU A 425 -12.44 8.78 -19.96
C LEU A 425 -12.51 9.75 -21.15
N ALA A 426 -13.57 9.67 -21.97
CA ALA A 426 -13.78 10.59 -23.07
C ALA A 426 -14.37 11.96 -22.66
N VAL A 427 -14.58 12.19 -21.35
CA VAL A 427 -15.00 13.50 -20.82
C VAL A 427 -13.75 14.23 -20.35
N THR A 428 -13.55 15.46 -20.84
CA THR A 428 -12.35 16.27 -20.54
C THR A 428 -12.68 17.61 -19.90
N VAL A 429 -11.73 18.14 -19.14
CA VAL A 429 -11.72 19.52 -18.64
C VAL A 429 -10.33 20.08 -18.99
N CYS A 430 -10.28 21.18 -19.74
CA CYS A 430 -9.04 21.72 -20.30
C CYS A 430 -8.20 20.62 -21.00
N ASP A 431 -8.85 19.88 -21.91
CA ASP A 431 -8.27 18.81 -22.75
C ASP A 431 -7.70 17.60 -22.02
N LYS A 432 -7.87 17.50 -20.71
CA LYS A 432 -7.45 16.34 -19.91
C LYS A 432 -8.63 15.58 -19.32
N ASN A 433 -8.58 14.24 -19.38
CA ASN A 433 -9.56 13.41 -18.69
C ASN A 433 -9.24 13.31 -17.18
N ILE A 434 -10.19 12.77 -16.40
CA ILE A 434 -10.06 12.70 -14.94
C ILE A 434 -8.86 11.84 -14.49
N PHE A 435 -8.51 10.79 -15.23
CA PHE A 435 -7.34 9.96 -14.90
C PHE A 435 -6.05 10.71 -15.17
N GLU A 436 -5.90 11.34 -16.35
CA GLU A 436 -4.72 12.11 -16.71
C GLU A 436 -4.42 13.24 -15.73
N VAL A 437 -5.47 13.89 -15.19
CA VAL A 437 -5.33 14.94 -14.18
C VAL A 437 -4.93 14.34 -12.82
N THR A 438 -5.58 13.26 -12.39
CA THR A 438 -5.33 12.68 -11.08
C THR A 438 -4.07 11.80 -11.00
N ASP A 439 -3.51 11.41 -12.15
CA ASP A 439 -2.26 10.64 -12.24
C ASP A 439 -1.01 11.52 -12.21
N GLN A 440 -1.16 12.81 -12.37
CA GLN A 440 -0.07 13.79 -12.20
C GLN A 440 0.40 13.81 -10.74
N SER A 441 1.65 14.22 -10.53
CA SER A 441 2.12 14.51 -9.18
C SER A 441 1.30 15.65 -8.58
N VAL A 442 1.16 15.68 -7.25
CA VAL A 442 0.42 16.75 -6.54
C VAL A 442 0.98 18.13 -6.93
N ARG A 443 2.30 18.22 -7.14
CA ARG A 443 2.99 19.43 -7.60
C ARG A 443 2.51 19.86 -8.99
N ASP A 444 2.53 18.95 -9.96
CA ASP A 444 2.13 19.26 -11.34
C ASP A 444 0.63 19.51 -11.43
N LEU A 445 -0.14 18.79 -10.61
CA LEU A 445 -1.58 18.99 -10.49
C LEU A 445 -1.91 20.40 -9.96
N GLN A 446 -1.16 20.91 -8.96
CA GLN A 446 -1.31 22.27 -8.48
C GLN A 446 -1.04 23.28 -9.61
N GLN A 447 0.05 23.11 -10.35
CA GLN A 447 0.38 23.99 -11.48
C GLN A 447 -0.71 23.94 -12.57
N PHE A 448 -1.21 22.77 -12.90
CA PHE A 448 -2.32 22.60 -13.84
C PHE A 448 -3.56 23.36 -13.39
N LEU A 449 -3.94 23.26 -12.11
CA LEU A 449 -5.11 23.94 -11.56
C LEU A 449 -4.94 25.48 -11.50
N GLU A 450 -3.71 25.98 -11.38
CA GLU A 450 -3.41 27.42 -11.42
C GLU A 450 -3.46 27.98 -12.85
N GLN A 451 -3.04 27.19 -13.84
CA GLN A 451 -3.01 27.55 -15.26
C GLN A 451 -4.32 27.28 -16.00
N MET A 452 -5.30 26.66 -15.32
CA MET A 452 -6.56 26.27 -15.93
C MET A 452 -7.35 27.48 -16.40
N THR A 453 -7.69 27.51 -17.69
CA THR A 453 -8.53 28.54 -18.29
C THR A 453 -9.96 28.03 -18.46
N LEU A 454 -10.90 28.64 -17.76
CA LEU A 454 -12.31 28.29 -17.82
C LEU A 454 -13.12 29.38 -18.52
N THR A 455 -14.21 28.98 -19.17
CA THR A 455 -15.20 29.94 -19.61
C THR A 455 -15.94 30.56 -18.43
N HIS A 456 -16.53 31.72 -18.61
CA HIS A 456 -17.28 32.40 -17.53
C HIS A 456 -18.37 31.50 -16.93
N GLN A 457 -19.06 30.72 -17.73
CA GLN A 457 -20.07 29.76 -17.27
C GLN A 457 -19.45 28.63 -16.46
N GLN A 458 -18.34 28.06 -16.90
CA GLN A 458 -17.62 27.00 -16.18
C GLN A 458 -17.06 27.51 -14.85
N GLU A 459 -16.62 28.77 -14.80
CA GLU A 459 -16.14 29.38 -13.55
C GLU A 459 -17.26 29.58 -12.53
N LEU A 460 -18.43 30.02 -12.97
CA LEU A 460 -19.61 30.16 -12.10
C LEU A 460 -20.04 28.82 -11.49
N ILE A 461 -19.98 27.73 -12.28
CA ILE A 461 -20.38 26.40 -11.84
C ILE A 461 -19.28 25.72 -11.04
N GLY A 462 -18.04 25.74 -11.53
CA GLY A 462 -16.91 24.99 -11.01
C GLY A 462 -16.08 25.68 -9.95
N GLY A 463 -16.18 27.02 -9.82
CA GLY A 463 -15.28 27.83 -9.01
C GLY A 463 -15.23 27.43 -7.53
N GLN A 464 -16.39 27.12 -6.93
CA GLN A 464 -16.44 26.65 -5.54
C GLN A 464 -15.79 25.26 -5.37
N ILE A 465 -16.02 24.36 -6.33
CA ILE A 465 -15.43 23.01 -6.33
C ILE A 465 -13.90 23.12 -6.45
N LEU A 466 -13.42 23.96 -7.36
CA LEU A 466 -11.99 24.19 -7.57
C LEU A 466 -11.30 24.81 -6.35
N LYS A 467 -11.99 25.69 -5.63
CA LYS A 467 -11.48 26.25 -4.37
C LYS A 467 -11.23 25.15 -3.34
N GLU A 468 -12.15 24.20 -3.20
CA GLU A 468 -12.00 23.07 -2.29
C GLU A 468 -10.87 22.13 -2.74
N ILE A 469 -10.78 21.82 -4.03
CA ILE A 469 -9.69 21.00 -4.58
C ILE A 469 -8.34 21.65 -4.31
N ARG A 470 -8.18 22.94 -4.64
CA ARG A 470 -6.92 23.67 -4.42
C ARG A 470 -6.51 23.70 -2.95
N ALA A 471 -7.46 23.90 -2.05
CA ALA A 471 -7.19 23.90 -0.61
C ALA A 471 -6.64 22.54 -0.14
N ARG A 472 -7.28 21.44 -0.53
CA ARG A 472 -6.86 20.08 -0.16
C ARG A 472 -5.52 19.67 -0.77
N ILE A 473 -5.26 20.07 -2.02
CA ILE A 473 -3.98 19.85 -2.70
C ILE A 473 -2.86 20.57 -1.96
N ARG A 474 -3.11 21.82 -1.53
CA ARG A 474 -2.14 22.59 -0.76
C ARG A 474 -1.78 21.90 0.56
N PHE A 475 -2.74 21.27 1.26
CA PHE A 475 -2.43 20.51 2.47
C PHE A 475 -1.52 19.30 2.21
N LEU A 476 -1.68 18.60 1.08
CA LEU A 476 -0.75 17.55 0.69
C LEU A 476 0.66 18.09 0.42
N MET A 477 0.76 19.28 -0.20
CA MET A 477 2.04 19.97 -0.40
C MET A 477 2.70 20.37 0.93
N ASP A 478 1.90 20.92 1.86
CA ASP A 478 2.37 21.41 3.15
C ASP A 478 2.94 20.27 4.04
N VAL A 479 2.44 19.03 3.89
CA VAL A 479 2.99 17.85 4.59
C VAL A 479 4.09 17.12 3.82
N GLY A 480 4.60 17.69 2.71
CA GLY A 480 5.72 17.13 1.94
C GLY A 480 5.37 15.90 1.07
N LEU A 481 4.12 15.80 0.60
CA LEU A 481 3.64 14.73 -0.29
C LEU A 481 3.44 15.20 -1.74
N ASP A 482 4.19 16.19 -2.16
CA ASP A 482 4.11 16.84 -3.47
C ASP A 482 4.47 15.93 -4.65
N TYR A 483 5.21 14.86 -4.40
CA TYR A 483 5.63 13.87 -5.38
C TYR A 483 4.62 12.74 -5.62
N LEU A 484 3.61 12.57 -4.77
CA LEU A 484 2.58 11.54 -4.93
C LEU A 484 1.58 11.91 -6.03
N SER A 485 0.97 10.89 -6.65
CA SER A 485 -0.23 11.06 -7.48
C SER A 485 -1.50 10.66 -6.72
N LEU A 486 -2.65 11.25 -7.08
CA LEU A 486 -3.92 10.91 -6.47
C LEU A 486 -4.41 9.48 -6.84
N THR A 487 -3.92 8.92 -7.95
CA THR A 487 -4.23 7.56 -8.41
C THR A 487 -3.46 6.50 -7.65
N ARG A 488 -2.40 6.86 -6.91
CA ARG A 488 -1.56 5.89 -6.19
C ARG A 488 -2.38 5.11 -5.18
N ALA A 489 -2.28 3.78 -5.24
CA ALA A 489 -3.00 2.88 -4.35
C ALA A 489 -2.47 2.99 -2.91
N THR A 490 -3.37 3.06 -1.92
CA THR A 490 -2.99 3.20 -0.50
C THR A 490 -2.15 2.04 0.03
N GLY A 491 -2.34 0.84 -0.50
CA GLY A 491 -1.54 -0.34 -0.14
C GLY A 491 -0.06 -0.28 -0.56
N THR A 492 0.32 0.69 -1.42
CA THR A 492 1.71 0.91 -1.86
C THR A 492 2.42 2.02 -1.11
N LEU A 493 1.72 2.68 -0.19
CA LEU A 493 2.26 3.77 0.61
C LEU A 493 3.10 3.23 1.78
N SER A 494 4.17 3.95 2.12
CA SER A 494 4.86 3.73 3.38
C SER A 494 3.96 4.14 4.57
N GLY A 495 4.28 3.66 5.78
CA GLY A 495 3.55 4.04 6.99
C GLY A 495 3.50 5.55 7.20
N GLY A 496 4.63 6.23 7.03
CA GLY A 496 4.71 7.68 7.15
C GLY A 496 3.94 8.44 6.06
N GLU A 497 3.94 7.98 4.80
CA GLU A 497 3.12 8.57 3.73
C GLU A 497 1.62 8.47 4.07
N ALA A 498 1.16 7.29 4.50
CA ALA A 498 -0.24 7.08 4.86
C ALA A 498 -0.67 7.95 6.05
N GLN A 499 0.19 8.11 7.04
CA GLN A 499 -0.04 8.97 8.21
C GLN A 499 -0.15 10.45 7.82
N ARG A 500 0.77 10.94 6.99
CA ARG A 500 0.75 12.33 6.49
C ARG A 500 -0.48 12.63 5.62
N ILE A 501 -0.95 11.67 4.82
CA ILE A 501 -2.21 11.81 4.08
C ILE A 501 -3.37 12.01 5.04
N ARG A 502 -3.45 11.25 6.14
CA ARG A 502 -4.48 11.44 7.16
C ARG A 502 -4.35 12.80 7.84
N LEU A 503 -3.13 13.20 8.19
CA LEU A 503 -2.86 14.52 8.76
C LEU A 503 -3.36 15.62 7.82
N ALA A 504 -3.02 15.57 6.53
CA ALA A 504 -3.47 16.53 5.53
C ALA A 504 -5.01 16.59 5.44
N THR A 505 -5.67 15.42 5.49
CA THR A 505 -7.14 15.32 5.47
C THR A 505 -7.77 15.97 6.71
N GLN A 506 -7.19 15.74 7.89
CA GLN A 506 -7.70 16.32 9.15
C GLN A 506 -7.49 17.84 9.22
N ILE A 507 -6.35 18.34 8.74
CA ILE A 507 -6.12 19.79 8.61
C ILE A 507 -7.17 20.41 7.70
N GLY A 508 -7.49 19.73 6.60
CA GLY A 508 -8.50 20.15 5.63
C GLY A 508 -9.92 20.27 6.23
N SER A 509 -10.19 19.55 7.32
CA SER A 509 -11.49 19.63 8.01
C SER A 509 -11.71 20.97 8.75
N GLY A 510 -10.64 21.72 9.03
CA GLY A 510 -10.72 23.03 9.70
C GLY A 510 -11.24 22.99 11.14
N LEU A 511 -11.15 21.84 11.81
CA LEU A 511 -11.62 21.69 13.19
C LEU A 511 -10.78 22.50 14.15
N VAL A 512 -11.43 23.14 15.12
CA VAL A 512 -10.84 24.00 16.15
C VAL A 512 -11.25 23.50 17.54
N GLY A 513 -10.37 23.64 18.53
CA GLY A 513 -10.62 23.20 19.90
C GLY A 513 -10.55 21.68 20.11
N VAL A 514 -9.87 20.98 19.20
CA VAL A 514 -9.67 19.52 19.22
C VAL A 514 -8.28 19.18 19.78
N ALA A 515 -8.13 18.00 20.37
CA ALA A 515 -6.84 17.42 20.73
C ALA A 515 -6.40 16.45 19.63
N TYR A 516 -5.37 16.80 18.86
CA TYR A 516 -4.74 15.90 17.89
C TYR A 516 -3.65 15.09 18.59
N ILE A 517 -3.69 13.77 18.44
CA ILE A 517 -2.72 12.86 19.03
C ILE A 517 -2.05 12.11 17.88
N LEU A 518 -0.74 12.33 17.70
CA LEU A 518 0.05 11.81 16.58
C LEU A 518 1.14 10.85 17.09
N ASP A 519 1.33 9.74 16.35
CA ASP A 519 2.35 8.73 16.63
C ASP A 519 3.49 8.90 15.64
N GLU A 520 4.63 9.44 16.10
CA GLU A 520 5.87 9.58 15.34
C GLU A 520 5.68 10.11 13.88
N PRO A 521 5.10 11.30 13.71
CA PRO A 521 4.78 11.81 12.37
C PRO A 521 6.01 12.16 11.51
N SER A 522 7.20 12.32 12.11
CA SER A 522 8.48 12.55 11.41
C SER A 522 9.07 11.31 10.74
N ILE A 523 8.47 10.14 10.97
CA ILE A 523 8.98 8.85 10.50
C ILE A 523 9.23 8.82 8.97
N GLY A 524 10.44 8.34 8.57
CA GLY A 524 10.81 8.20 7.16
C GLY A 524 10.93 9.52 6.40
N LEU A 525 11.03 10.65 7.12
CA LEU A 525 11.23 11.97 6.54
C LEU A 525 12.71 12.33 6.47
N HIS A 526 13.09 12.89 5.33
CA HIS A 526 14.31 13.67 5.24
C HIS A 526 14.16 14.97 6.06
N GLN A 527 15.26 15.49 6.64
CA GLN A 527 15.22 16.67 7.51
C GLN A 527 14.52 17.88 6.85
N ARG A 528 14.74 18.09 5.56
CA ARG A 528 14.07 19.14 4.78
C ARG A 528 12.53 19.01 4.80
N ASP A 529 12.02 17.78 4.74
CA ASP A 529 10.58 17.54 4.73
C ASP A 529 10.00 17.59 6.14
N ASN A 530 10.82 17.27 7.18
CA ASN A 530 10.48 17.44 8.58
C ASN A 530 10.20 18.91 8.94
N ASP A 531 10.97 19.86 8.40
CA ASP A 531 10.72 21.30 8.57
C ASP A 531 9.33 21.74 8.06
N LYS A 532 8.82 21.11 6.97
CA LYS A 532 7.47 21.38 6.46
C LYS A 532 6.42 20.83 7.41
N LEU A 533 6.63 19.61 7.91
CA LEU A 533 5.75 18.97 8.88
C LEU A 533 5.63 19.80 10.16
N LEU A 534 6.76 20.25 10.72
CA LEU A 534 6.78 21.08 11.93
C LEU A 534 5.97 22.37 11.76
N ARG A 535 6.15 23.08 10.64
CA ARG A 535 5.34 24.27 10.33
C ARG A 535 3.85 23.95 10.30
N THR A 536 3.50 22.78 9.79
CA THR A 536 2.12 22.30 9.72
C THR A 536 1.54 21.99 11.10
N LEU A 537 2.30 21.35 11.98
CA LEU A 537 1.91 21.08 13.37
C LEU A 537 1.75 22.38 14.17
N CYS A 538 2.71 23.34 14.02
CA CYS A 538 2.59 24.66 14.63
C CYS A 538 1.35 25.40 14.15
N ARG A 539 1.02 25.32 12.84
CA ARG A 539 -0.21 25.92 12.30
C ARG A 539 -1.47 25.31 12.89
N LEU A 540 -1.51 23.98 13.09
CA LEU A 540 -2.63 23.31 13.78
C LEU A 540 -2.79 23.85 15.20
N ARG A 541 -1.70 24.00 15.96
CA ARG A 541 -1.69 24.60 17.29
C ARG A 541 -2.24 26.02 17.25
N ASP A 542 -1.74 26.86 16.34
CA ASP A 542 -2.09 28.27 16.21
C ASP A 542 -3.58 28.48 15.84
N LEU A 543 -4.24 27.48 15.27
CA LEU A 543 -5.69 27.45 15.08
C LEU A 543 -6.48 27.23 16.37
N GLY A 544 -5.83 27.05 17.52
CA GLY A 544 -6.45 26.82 18.82
C GLY A 544 -6.71 25.34 19.13
N ASN A 545 -5.88 24.44 18.59
CA ASN A 545 -5.90 23.02 18.89
C ASN A 545 -4.76 22.62 19.85
N THR A 546 -4.99 21.59 20.65
CA THR A 546 -3.93 20.94 21.41
C THR A 546 -3.30 19.87 20.50
N VAL A 547 -2.00 19.92 20.30
CA VAL A 547 -1.28 18.95 19.45
C VAL A 547 -0.33 18.12 20.34
N ILE A 548 -0.66 16.87 20.56
CA ILE A 548 0.14 15.94 21.37
C ILE A 548 0.84 14.99 20.40
N VAL A 549 2.16 14.95 20.44
CA VAL A 549 2.98 14.16 19.52
C VAL A 549 3.86 13.21 20.31
N VAL A 550 3.80 11.92 20.02
CA VAL A 550 4.80 10.96 20.49
C VAL A 550 5.97 11.05 19.52
N GLU A 551 7.15 11.49 19.97
CA GLU A 551 8.27 11.77 19.07
C GLU A 551 9.65 11.52 19.70
N HIS A 552 10.61 11.28 18.78
CA HIS A 552 12.02 11.08 19.10
C HIS A 552 12.96 12.00 18.33
N ASP A 553 12.40 12.84 17.44
CA ASP A 553 13.17 13.75 16.60
C ASP A 553 13.63 15.00 17.38
N GLU A 554 14.92 15.37 17.22
CA GLU A 554 15.53 16.50 17.93
C GLU A 554 14.82 17.83 17.59
N ASP A 555 14.56 18.10 16.31
CA ASP A 555 13.97 19.36 15.86
C ASP A 555 12.53 19.51 16.33
N THR A 556 11.77 18.41 16.35
CA THR A 556 10.40 18.41 16.87
C THR A 556 10.37 18.71 18.36
N MET A 557 11.30 18.14 19.15
CA MET A 557 11.42 18.44 20.58
C MET A 557 11.84 19.88 20.84
N LEU A 558 12.78 20.42 20.04
CA LEU A 558 13.21 21.80 20.17
C LEU A 558 12.13 22.82 19.79
N ALA A 559 11.23 22.46 18.88
CA ALA A 559 10.08 23.28 18.46
C ALA A 559 8.87 23.14 19.39
N ALA A 560 8.85 22.18 20.31
CA ALA A 560 7.74 21.94 21.21
C ALA A 560 7.61 23.06 22.26
N ASP A 561 6.36 23.42 22.58
CA ASP A 561 6.07 24.35 23.68
C ASP A 561 6.21 23.64 25.02
N TYR A 562 5.92 22.33 25.09
CA TYR A 562 5.99 21.54 26.29
C TYR A 562 6.39 20.08 25.98
N ILE A 563 7.23 19.51 26.83
CA ILE A 563 7.72 18.13 26.67
C ILE A 563 7.41 17.34 27.93
N VAL A 564 7.00 16.09 27.78
CA VAL A 564 6.86 15.11 28.85
C VAL A 564 7.80 13.94 28.56
N ASP A 565 8.80 13.74 29.40
CA ASP A 565 9.76 12.64 29.29
C ASP A 565 9.34 11.47 30.16
N ILE A 566 9.08 10.32 29.56
CA ILE A 566 8.58 9.11 30.22
C ILE A 566 9.67 8.05 30.28
N GLY A 567 9.93 7.57 31.49
CA GLY A 567 11.00 6.62 31.74
C GLY A 567 10.96 6.06 33.17
N PRO A 568 12.12 5.89 33.81
CA PRO A 568 13.49 6.06 33.28
C PRO A 568 13.98 4.94 32.35
N GLY A 569 13.28 3.79 32.36
CA GLY A 569 13.63 2.60 31.56
C GLY A 569 12.50 2.17 30.63
N ALA A 570 12.54 0.94 30.16
CA ALA A 570 11.55 0.30 29.33
C ALA A 570 10.78 -0.76 30.11
N GLY A 571 9.55 -1.14 29.67
CA GLY A 571 8.75 -2.17 30.30
C GLY A 571 8.47 -1.89 31.76
N GLU A 572 8.81 -2.82 32.64
CA GLU A 572 8.61 -2.70 34.11
C GLU A 572 9.45 -1.57 34.74
N HIS A 573 10.55 -1.20 34.10
CA HIS A 573 11.40 -0.11 34.58
C HIS A 573 10.98 1.26 34.04
N GLY A 574 9.95 1.30 33.19
CA GLY A 574 9.35 2.52 32.64
C GLY A 574 8.13 2.97 33.41
N GLY A 575 7.25 3.70 32.72
CA GLY A 575 5.92 4.08 33.20
C GLY A 575 5.90 5.20 34.22
N GLN A 576 6.93 6.01 34.35
CA GLN A 576 7.01 7.17 35.23
C GLN A 576 7.33 8.45 34.46
N VAL A 577 6.84 9.58 34.92
CA VAL A 577 7.27 10.89 34.39
C VAL A 577 8.60 11.26 34.99
N VAL A 578 9.63 11.35 34.17
CA VAL A 578 11.00 11.70 34.58
C VAL A 578 11.18 13.21 34.65
N ALA A 579 10.66 13.90 33.63
CA ALA A 579 10.75 15.35 33.53
C ALA A 579 9.57 15.90 32.72
N THR A 580 9.18 17.15 33.02
CA THR A 580 8.22 17.91 32.24
C THR A 580 8.68 19.35 32.12
N GLY A 581 8.32 20.03 31.05
CA GLY A 581 8.65 21.43 30.81
C GLY A 581 9.11 21.72 29.39
N THR A 582 9.85 22.77 29.19
CA THR A 582 10.44 23.17 27.91
C THR A 582 11.66 22.31 27.58
N ALA A 583 12.09 22.31 26.32
CA ALA A 583 13.32 21.62 25.91
C ALA A 583 14.55 22.02 26.75
N ARG A 584 14.64 23.30 27.14
CA ARG A 584 15.74 23.82 27.95
C ARG A 584 15.72 23.24 29.37
N GLU A 585 14.57 23.17 30.00
CA GLU A 585 14.42 22.57 31.34
C GLU A 585 14.76 21.08 31.31
N LEU A 586 14.40 20.39 30.23
CA LEU A 586 14.76 18.99 30.03
C LEU A 586 16.27 18.79 29.92
N MET A 587 16.97 19.67 29.14
CA MET A 587 18.41 19.62 28.97
C MET A 587 19.18 19.84 30.30
N GLU A 588 18.60 20.62 31.19
CA GLU A 588 19.20 20.92 32.51
C GLU A 588 18.96 19.77 33.51
N ASN A 589 17.96 18.89 33.28
CA ASN A 589 17.63 17.79 34.16
C ASN A 589 18.64 16.62 34.05
N PRO A 590 19.40 16.29 35.13
CA PRO A 590 20.36 15.19 35.09
C PRO A 590 19.74 13.80 35.00
N ALA A 591 18.46 13.64 35.39
CA ALA A 591 17.77 12.36 35.36
C ALA A 591 17.17 12.02 33.95
N SER A 592 17.04 13.01 33.08
CA SER A 592 16.52 12.83 31.73
C SER A 592 17.62 12.36 30.77
N VAL A 593 17.44 11.13 30.27
CA VAL A 593 18.30 10.58 29.22
C VAL A 593 18.08 11.36 27.92
N THR A 594 16.84 11.71 27.60
CA THR A 594 16.49 12.56 26.45
C THR A 594 17.21 13.91 26.55
N GLY A 595 17.12 14.58 27.70
CA GLY A 595 17.81 15.84 27.97
C GLY A 595 19.34 15.74 27.87
N ALA A 596 19.92 14.59 28.22
CA ALA A 596 21.33 14.35 28.07
C ALA A 596 21.80 14.30 26.61
N TYR A 597 21.01 13.71 25.70
CA TYR A 597 21.29 13.72 24.26
C TYR A 597 21.04 15.11 23.64
N LEU A 598 19.92 15.77 23.96
CA LEU A 598 19.62 17.10 23.45
C LEU A 598 20.66 18.15 23.84
N SER A 599 21.19 18.07 25.07
CA SER A 599 22.25 18.97 25.56
C SER A 599 23.66 18.61 25.05
N GLY A 600 23.81 17.46 24.39
CA GLY A 600 25.12 16.97 23.95
C GLY A 600 25.99 16.33 25.07
N ARG A 601 25.46 16.19 26.29
CA ARG A 601 26.17 15.44 27.37
C ARG A 601 26.38 13.96 27.01
N LEU A 602 25.42 13.39 26.26
CA LEU A 602 25.53 12.10 25.58
C LEU A 602 25.41 12.33 24.07
N GLN A 603 26.21 11.63 23.29
CA GLN A 603 26.19 11.72 21.84
C GLN A 603 26.67 10.42 21.18
N ILE A 604 26.21 10.16 19.98
CA ILE A 604 26.70 9.08 19.14
C ILE A 604 28.03 9.56 18.52
N PRO A 605 29.16 8.87 18.78
CA PRO A 605 30.46 9.34 18.33
C PRO A 605 30.62 9.20 16.81
N VAL A 606 31.28 10.16 16.19
CA VAL A 606 31.75 10.05 14.81
C VAL A 606 33.00 9.21 14.79
N PRO A 607 33.15 8.18 13.94
CA PRO A 607 34.36 7.39 13.80
C PRO A 607 35.56 8.27 13.43
N GLU A 608 36.73 8.02 14.06
CA GLU A 608 37.95 8.79 13.79
C GLU A 608 38.51 8.51 12.39
N THR A 609 38.31 7.31 11.90
CA THR A 609 38.74 6.87 10.56
C THR A 609 37.62 6.14 9.87
N ARG A 610 37.45 6.36 8.56
CA ARG A 610 36.50 5.64 7.74
C ARG A 610 37.14 4.36 7.18
N ARG A 611 36.39 3.26 7.12
CA ARG A 611 36.89 2.01 6.55
C ARG A 611 37.10 2.15 5.05
N THR A 612 38.14 1.50 4.54
CA THR A 612 38.39 1.42 3.11
C THR A 612 37.60 0.26 2.50
N PRO A 613 36.93 0.45 1.34
CA PRO A 613 36.22 -0.63 0.66
C PRO A 613 37.17 -1.79 0.28
N THR A 614 36.72 -3.01 0.48
CA THR A 614 37.42 -4.23 0.05
C THR A 614 37.19 -4.57 -1.42
N GLY A 615 36.16 -4.02 -2.02
CA GLY A 615 35.75 -4.22 -3.40
C GLY A 615 34.57 -3.31 -3.74
N TRP A 616 34.02 -3.50 -4.94
CA TRP A 616 32.91 -2.71 -5.43
C TRP A 616 31.88 -3.60 -6.13
N MET A 617 30.64 -3.27 -5.91
CA MET A 617 29.49 -3.81 -6.64
C MET A 617 28.83 -2.64 -7.41
N THR A 618 28.48 -2.86 -8.67
CA THR A 618 27.95 -1.79 -9.51
C THR A 618 26.61 -2.21 -10.12
N VAL A 619 25.58 -1.41 -9.86
CA VAL A 619 24.29 -1.50 -10.56
C VAL A 619 24.36 -0.66 -11.80
N ARG A 620 24.10 -1.24 -12.98
CA ARG A 620 24.14 -0.57 -14.28
C ARG A 620 22.75 -0.37 -14.86
N GLY A 621 22.49 0.83 -15.33
CA GLY A 621 21.28 1.13 -16.08
C GLY A 621 19.99 0.96 -15.28
N ALA A 622 19.98 1.36 -14.01
CA ALA A 622 18.82 1.31 -13.13
C ALA A 622 17.73 2.27 -13.63
N ARG A 623 16.52 1.73 -13.94
CA ARG A 623 15.40 2.48 -14.53
C ARG A 623 14.02 2.02 -14.05
N GLU A 624 13.96 1.45 -12.83
CA GLU A 624 12.69 1.08 -12.20
C GLU A 624 12.04 2.30 -11.56
N ASN A 625 10.72 2.40 -11.68
CA ASN A 625 9.92 3.53 -11.20
C ASN A 625 10.47 4.87 -11.73
N ASN A 626 10.86 5.78 -10.83
CA ASN A 626 11.38 7.10 -11.19
C ASN A 626 12.89 7.15 -11.50
N LEU A 627 13.61 6.02 -11.44
CA LEU A 627 15.06 6.00 -11.72
C LEU A 627 15.38 6.32 -13.18
N ARG A 628 16.31 7.24 -13.39
CA ARG A 628 16.66 7.83 -14.69
C ARG A 628 17.82 7.13 -15.40
N ASN A 629 17.80 5.79 -15.49
CA ASN A 629 18.84 4.99 -16.15
C ASN A 629 20.24 5.27 -15.58
N ILE A 630 20.37 5.20 -14.26
CA ILE A 630 21.58 5.54 -13.51
C ILE A 630 22.49 4.33 -13.31
N ASP A 631 23.79 4.61 -13.21
CA ASP A 631 24.80 3.67 -12.75
C ASP A 631 25.23 4.02 -11.33
N VAL A 632 25.20 3.05 -10.39
CA VAL A 632 25.51 3.29 -8.98
C VAL A 632 26.51 2.27 -8.48
N ARG A 633 27.56 2.73 -7.77
CA ARG A 633 28.59 1.89 -7.19
C ARG A 633 28.40 1.75 -5.70
N PHE A 634 28.35 0.53 -5.20
CA PHE A 634 28.27 0.20 -3.79
C PHE A 634 29.61 -0.36 -3.31
N PRO A 635 30.25 0.25 -2.30
CA PRO A 635 31.48 -0.29 -1.73
C PRO A 635 31.20 -1.54 -0.89
N LEU A 636 32.08 -2.53 -0.94
CA LEU A 636 31.97 -3.78 -0.18
C LEU A 636 32.80 -3.72 1.11
N GLY A 637 32.33 -4.42 2.15
CA GLY A 637 33.02 -4.55 3.44
C GLY A 637 32.95 -3.30 4.33
N VAL A 638 32.02 -2.39 4.06
CA VAL A 638 31.85 -1.13 4.79
C VAL A 638 30.38 -0.84 5.10
N LEU A 639 30.11 0.14 5.95
CA LEU A 639 28.79 0.68 6.24
C LEU A 639 28.45 1.80 5.24
N THR A 640 27.49 1.56 4.39
CA THR A 640 26.99 2.50 3.39
C THR A 640 25.57 2.97 3.73
N CYS A 641 25.35 4.29 3.80
CA CYS A 641 24.03 4.87 3.91
C CYS A 641 23.54 5.35 2.54
N VAL A 642 22.32 4.94 2.17
CA VAL A 642 21.59 5.45 1.00
C VAL A 642 20.60 6.50 1.51
N THR A 643 20.83 7.75 1.14
CA THR A 643 20.14 8.93 1.66
C THR A 643 19.39 9.67 0.56
N GLY A 644 18.71 10.75 0.91
CA GLY A 644 17.99 11.62 -0.01
C GLY A 644 16.54 11.88 0.39
N VAL A 645 15.93 12.85 -0.24
CA VAL A 645 14.55 13.27 0.08
C VAL A 645 13.52 12.15 -0.12
N SER A 646 12.34 12.31 0.48
CA SER A 646 11.25 11.35 0.30
C SER A 646 10.87 11.22 -1.18
N GLY A 647 10.68 9.98 -1.66
CA GLY A 647 10.36 9.72 -3.07
C GLY A 647 11.52 9.85 -4.06
N SER A 648 12.78 10.07 -3.63
CA SER A 648 13.93 10.24 -4.53
C SER A 648 14.38 8.97 -5.27
N GLY A 649 13.83 7.79 -4.94
CA GLY A 649 14.12 6.52 -5.62
C GLY A 649 15.02 5.57 -4.83
N LYS A 650 15.32 5.83 -3.54
CA LYS A 650 16.15 4.97 -2.66
C LYS A 650 15.69 3.51 -2.64
N SER A 651 14.43 3.28 -2.29
CA SER A 651 13.86 1.93 -2.21
C SER A 651 13.75 1.25 -3.58
N SER A 652 13.53 2.02 -4.67
CA SER A 652 13.56 1.49 -6.03
C SER A 652 14.96 0.97 -6.41
N LEU A 653 16.01 1.69 -6.03
CA LEU A 653 17.40 1.28 -6.27
C LEU A 653 17.81 0.09 -5.39
N VAL A 654 17.57 0.19 -4.08
CA VAL A 654 18.09 -0.78 -3.11
C VAL A 654 17.19 -2.00 -3.00
N ASN A 655 15.88 -1.82 -2.78
CA ASN A 655 14.97 -2.95 -2.53
C ASN A 655 14.50 -3.61 -3.83
N GLU A 656 14.07 -2.82 -4.84
CA GLU A 656 13.49 -3.38 -6.06
C GLU A 656 14.56 -3.93 -7.02
N ILE A 657 15.70 -3.27 -7.15
CA ILE A 657 16.75 -3.69 -8.07
C ILE A 657 17.82 -4.48 -7.33
N LEU A 658 18.58 -3.85 -6.43
CA LEU A 658 19.77 -4.46 -5.83
C LEU A 658 19.43 -5.71 -5.02
N TYR A 659 18.54 -5.58 -4.02
CA TYR A 659 18.16 -6.71 -3.16
C TYR A 659 17.56 -7.86 -3.97
N LYS A 660 16.59 -7.59 -4.85
CA LYS A 660 15.94 -8.65 -5.62
C LYS A 660 16.89 -9.36 -6.58
N THR A 661 17.86 -8.63 -7.16
CA THR A 661 18.91 -9.24 -8.00
C THR A 661 19.83 -10.13 -7.18
N LEU A 662 20.33 -9.63 -6.04
CA LEU A 662 21.18 -10.40 -5.14
C LEU A 662 20.44 -11.63 -4.57
N ALA A 663 19.20 -11.46 -4.15
CA ALA A 663 18.38 -12.54 -3.61
C ALA A 663 18.14 -13.64 -4.66
N LYS A 664 17.87 -13.27 -5.90
CA LYS A 664 17.72 -14.22 -7.02
C LYS A 664 19.01 -14.97 -7.27
N THR A 665 20.14 -14.28 -7.35
CA THR A 665 21.43 -14.85 -7.74
C THR A 665 22.08 -15.63 -6.59
N LEU A 666 22.18 -15.04 -5.39
CA LEU A 666 22.91 -15.63 -4.26
C LEU A 666 22.03 -16.59 -3.43
N ASN A 667 20.77 -16.19 -3.18
CA ASN A 667 19.88 -16.98 -2.32
C ASN A 667 18.92 -17.87 -3.13
N ARG A 668 18.97 -17.85 -4.47
CA ARG A 668 18.02 -18.53 -5.37
C ARG A 668 16.56 -18.23 -5.05
N ALA A 669 16.28 -16.98 -4.64
CA ALA A 669 14.94 -16.57 -4.28
C ALA A 669 14.07 -16.34 -5.55
N ARG A 670 12.77 -16.62 -5.42
CA ARG A 670 11.77 -16.39 -6.47
C ARG A 670 11.37 -14.93 -6.51
N THR A 671 12.25 -14.06 -7.02
CA THR A 671 11.99 -12.62 -7.12
C THR A 671 12.26 -12.14 -8.54
N ILE A 672 11.48 -11.15 -8.97
CA ILE A 672 11.70 -10.46 -10.25
C ILE A 672 12.35 -9.12 -9.92
N PRO A 673 13.62 -8.92 -10.28
CA PRO A 673 14.28 -7.63 -10.11
C PRO A 673 13.62 -6.53 -10.93
N GLY A 674 13.66 -5.30 -10.43
CA GLY A 674 13.26 -4.12 -11.17
C GLY A 674 14.09 -3.91 -12.44
N LYS A 675 13.65 -3.03 -13.32
CA LYS A 675 14.28 -2.78 -14.62
C LYS A 675 15.68 -2.20 -14.46
N HIS A 676 16.69 -2.92 -14.88
CA HIS A 676 18.09 -2.52 -14.92
C HIS A 676 18.83 -3.28 -16.03
N ARG A 677 20.08 -2.95 -16.28
CA ARG A 677 20.89 -3.65 -17.29
C ARG A 677 21.60 -4.86 -16.67
N THR A 678 22.42 -4.66 -15.66
CA THR A 678 23.17 -5.70 -14.95
C THR A 678 23.64 -5.22 -13.58
N VAL A 679 24.01 -6.16 -12.72
CA VAL A 679 24.72 -5.92 -11.46
C VAL A 679 26.04 -6.66 -11.52
N GLU A 680 27.16 -5.93 -11.40
CA GLU A 680 28.53 -6.44 -11.47
C GLU A 680 29.12 -6.57 -10.06
N GLY A 681 30.05 -7.50 -9.85
CA GLY A 681 30.77 -7.67 -8.57
C GLY A 681 30.08 -8.57 -7.54
N MET A 682 29.01 -9.28 -7.92
CA MET A 682 28.25 -10.18 -7.04
C MET A 682 29.04 -11.44 -6.65
N GLU A 683 30.02 -11.85 -7.44
CA GLU A 683 30.88 -13.04 -7.22
C GLU A 683 31.72 -12.95 -5.95
N GLN A 684 31.90 -11.77 -5.39
CA GLN A 684 32.62 -11.53 -4.14
C GLN A 684 31.77 -11.84 -2.90
N LEU A 685 30.49 -12.13 -3.08
CA LEU A 685 29.47 -12.23 -2.03
C LEU A 685 28.93 -13.66 -1.91
N ASP A 686 28.47 -14.04 -0.72
CA ASP A 686 27.91 -15.37 -0.48
C ASP A 686 26.39 -15.37 -0.31
N LYS A 687 25.83 -14.35 0.31
CA LYS A 687 24.37 -14.21 0.52
C LYS A 687 23.95 -12.77 0.76
N VAL A 688 22.67 -12.50 0.59
CA VAL A 688 22.04 -11.23 0.96
C VAL A 688 20.94 -11.45 2.00
N ILE A 689 20.86 -10.55 2.96
CA ILE A 689 19.85 -10.55 4.03
C ILE A 689 19.19 -9.17 4.03
N CYS A 690 17.88 -9.15 3.86
CA CYS A 690 17.07 -7.93 3.97
C CYS A 690 16.37 -7.90 5.33
N ILE A 691 16.53 -6.79 6.03
CA ILE A 691 15.93 -6.52 7.33
C ILE A 691 15.02 -5.30 7.18
N ASP A 692 13.76 -5.55 6.90
CA ASP A 692 12.69 -4.58 6.70
C ASP A 692 11.72 -4.55 7.88
N GLN A 693 10.78 -3.61 7.87
CA GLN A 693 9.75 -3.43 8.90
C GLN A 693 8.56 -4.40 8.77
N SER A 694 8.59 -5.34 7.83
CA SER A 694 7.52 -6.31 7.68
C SER A 694 7.40 -7.21 8.91
N PRO A 695 6.17 -7.62 9.30
CA PRO A 695 5.98 -8.48 10.47
C PRO A 695 6.79 -9.79 10.38
N ILE A 696 7.27 -10.28 11.53
CA ILE A 696 7.98 -11.58 11.62
C ILE A 696 7.09 -12.79 11.36
N GLY A 697 5.80 -12.56 11.17
CA GLY A 697 4.80 -13.55 10.79
C GLY A 697 3.42 -12.91 10.73
N ARG A 698 2.49 -13.59 10.07
CA ARG A 698 1.13 -13.06 9.81
C ARG A 698 0.06 -13.60 10.77
N THR A 699 0.43 -14.53 11.62
CA THR A 699 -0.50 -15.21 12.54
C THR A 699 -0.11 -14.94 13.99
N PRO A 700 -1.05 -15.02 14.93
CA PRO A 700 -0.76 -14.91 16.36
C PRO A 700 0.20 -15.97 16.91
N ARG A 701 0.46 -17.03 16.16
CA ARG A 701 1.44 -18.11 16.50
C ARG A 701 2.88 -17.69 16.29
N SER A 702 3.13 -16.74 15.41
CA SER A 702 4.46 -16.20 15.22
C SER A 702 4.80 -15.25 16.36
N ASN A 703 5.96 -15.44 16.97
CA ASN A 703 6.43 -14.66 18.10
C ASN A 703 7.96 -14.59 18.11
N PRO A 704 8.58 -13.73 18.91
CA PRO A 704 10.05 -13.59 19.00
C PRO A 704 10.77 -14.93 19.25
N ALA A 705 10.26 -15.77 20.15
CA ALA A 705 10.89 -17.05 20.47
C ALA A 705 10.89 -18.03 19.29
N THR A 706 9.79 -18.08 18.52
CA THR A 706 9.73 -18.96 17.34
C THR A 706 10.58 -18.45 16.19
N TYR A 707 10.60 -17.14 15.96
CA TYR A 707 11.35 -16.54 14.86
C TYR A 707 12.86 -16.66 15.04
N THR A 708 13.37 -16.40 16.24
CA THR A 708 14.79 -16.57 16.58
C THR A 708 15.23 -18.04 16.67
N GLY A 709 14.28 -18.96 16.71
CA GLY A 709 14.50 -20.38 16.89
C GLY A 709 14.93 -20.76 18.32
N VAL A 710 14.83 -19.85 19.30
CA VAL A 710 15.10 -20.18 20.72
C VAL A 710 14.03 -21.10 21.28
N PHE A 711 12.78 -20.99 20.78
CA PHE A 711 11.69 -21.82 21.22
C PHE A 711 11.93 -23.31 20.98
N ASP A 712 12.60 -23.70 19.92
CA ASP A 712 12.98 -25.08 19.64
C ASP A 712 13.89 -25.64 20.71
N MET A 713 14.85 -24.84 21.21
CA MET A 713 15.76 -25.22 22.27
C MET A 713 15.05 -25.30 23.63
N ILE A 714 14.11 -24.37 23.89
CA ILE A 714 13.27 -24.40 25.10
C ILE A 714 12.38 -25.66 25.13
N ARG A 715 11.78 -26.04 23.98
CA ARG A 715 11.00 -27.27 23.89
C ARG A 715 11.84 -28.53 24.13
N ASP A 716 13.06 -28.59 23.64
CA ASP A 716 14.01 -29.68 23.93
C ASP A 716 14.33 -29.75 25.42
N LEU A 717 14.54 -28.60 26.05
CA LEU A 717 14.79 -28.50 27.50
C LEU A 717 13.61 -29.05 28.32
N PHE A 718 12.37 -28.62 27.98
CA PHE A 718 11.17 -29.13 28.66
C PHE A 718 10.96 -30.64 28.44
N ALA A 719 11.24 -31.16 27.23
CA ALA A 719 11.18 -32.57 26.95
C ALA A 719 12.23 -33.39 27.74
N SER A 720 13.32 -32.75 28.16
CA SER A 720 14.39 -33.38 28.95
C SER A 720 14.11 -33.47 30.46
N THR A 721 13.08 -32.76 30.95
CA THR A 721 12.70 -32.76 32.37
C THR A 721 12.25 -34.17 32.85
N SER A 722 12.39 -34.43 34.15
CA SER A 722 11.95 -35.70 34.76
C SER A 722 10.45 -35.95 34.56
N ASP A 723 9.62 -34.93 34.72
CA ASP A 723 8.17 -35.01 34.57
C ASP A 723 7.74 -35.33 33.12
N ALA A 724 8.39 -34.69 32.14
CA ALA A 724 8.13 -34.99 30.73
C ALA A 724 8.55 -36.42 30.37
N LYS A 725 9.71 -36.88 30.85
CA LYS A 725 10.18 -38.26 30.62
C LYS A 725 9.28 -39.30 31.28
N ALA A 726 8.81 -39.02 32.50
CA ALA A 726 7.89 -39.92 33.22
C ALA A 726 6.54 -40.09 32.50
N LYS A 727 6.06 -38.98 31.84
CA LYS A 727 4.83 -39.00 31.05
C LYS A 727 5.06 -39.40 29.58
N GLY A 728 6.29 -39.71 29.16
CA GLY A 728 6.63 -40.04 27.76
C GLY A 728 6.47 -38.90 26.77
N TYR A 729 6.53 -37.64 27.23
CA TYR A 729 6.34 -36.48 26.39
C TYR A 729 7.60 -36.15 25.59
N LYS A 730 7.43 -36.04 24.28
CA LYS A 730 8.49 -35.64 23.34
C LYS A 730 8.40 -34.14 23.05
N LYS A 731 9.42 -33.55 22.38
CA LYS A 731 9.50 -32.16 21.93
C LYS A 731 8.21 -31.62 21.29
N GLY A 732 7.52 -32.50 20.48
CA GLY A 732 6.26 -32.12 19.82
C GLY A 732 5.12 -31.75 20.78
N ARG A 733 5.11 -32.32 22.01
CA ARG A 733 4.09 -32.03 23.03
C ARG A 733 4.11 -30.58 23.46
N PHE A 734 5.28 -29.95 23.46
CA PHE A 734 5.49 -28.56 23.87
C PHE A 734 5.37 -27.57 22.72
N SER A 735 4.82 -27.99 21.57
CA SER A 735 4.53 -27.12 20.43
C SER A 735 3.05 -26.75 20.39
N PHE A 736 2.73 -25.45 20.36
CA PHE A 736 1.36 -24.98 20.16
C PHE A 736 0.89 -25.12 18.69
N ASN A 737 1.78 -25.52 17.75
CA ASN A 737 1.44 -25.78 16.36
C ASN A 737 1.04 -27.24 16.09
N VAL A 738 1.40 -28.18 16.98
CA VAL A 738 1.21 -29.61 16.78
C VAL A 738 0.10 -30.14 17.68
N LYS A 739 -0.75 -31.01 17.16
CA LYS A 739 -1.80 -31.70 17.94
C LYS A 739 -1.19 -32.48 19.09
N GLY A 740 -1.92 -32.58 20.19
CA GLY A 740 -1.58 -33.38 21.37
C GLY A 740 -1.16 -32.55 22.59
N GLY A 741 -0.45 -31.41 22.43
CA GLY A 741 -0.06 -30.55 23.54
C GLY A 741 -0.76 -29.19 23.54
N ARG A 742 -1.26 -28.75 22.41
CA ARG A 742 -1.95 -27.48 22.25
C ARG A 742 -3.42 -27.55 22.72
N CYS A 743 -4.01 -26.40 22.99
CA CYS A 743 -5.45 -26.27 23.13
C CYS A 743 -6.13 -26.48 21.77
N GLU A 744 -7.00 -27.49 21.68
CA GLU A 744 -7.67 -27.81 20.42
C GLU A 744 -8.82 -26.83 20.10
N ALA A 745 -9.41 -26.15 21.09
CA ALA A 745 -10.46 -25.16 20.87
C ALA A 745 -9.98 -23.95 20.06
N CYS A 746 -8.80 -23.41 20.38
CA CYS A 746 -8.18 -22.31 19.64
C CYS A 746 -7.04 -22.80 18.71
N SER A 747 -6.86 -24.11 18.59
CA SER A 747 -5.78 -24.69 17.78
C SER A 747 -4.37 -24.17 18.12
N GLY A 748 -4.16 -23.70 19.35
CA GLY A 748 -2.90 -23.14 19.85
C GLY A 748 -2.71 -21.64 19.63
N ASP A 749 -3.70 -20.94 19.11
CA ASP A 749 -3.63 -19.47 18.93
C ASP A 749 -3.71 -18.69 20.26
N GLY A 750 -4.39 -19.26 21.29
CA GLY A 750 -4.68 -18.61 22.55
C GLY A 750 -5.85 -17.63 22.46
N ILE A 751 -6.22 -17.21 21.25
CA ILE A 751 -7.30 -16.28 20.96
C ILE A 751 -8.24 -16.88 19.92
N ILE A 752 -9.47 -16.42 19.88
CA ILE A 752 -10.48 -16.76 18.88
C ILE A 752 -10.76 -15.50 18.07
N LYS A 753 -10.62 -15.58 16.75
CA LYS A 753 -10.98 -14.52 15.83
C LYS A 753 -12.48 -14.59 15.56
N ILE A 754 -13.21 -13.51 15.82
CA ILE A 754 -14.61 -13.34 15.46
C ILE A 754 -14.66 -12.41 14.25
N GLU A 755 -15.02 -12.96 13.10
CA GLU A 755 -15.13 -12.20 11.86
C GLU A 755 -16.41 -11.36 11.87
N MET A 756 -16.24 -10.07 11.72
CA MET A 756 -17.32 -9.07 11.67
C MET A 756 -17.42 -8.51 10.26
N HIS A 757 -18.39 -8.96 9.47
CA HIS A 757 -18.53 -8.63 8.05
C HIS A 757 -18.48 -7.13 7.69
N PHE A 758 -18.89 -6.24 8.60
CA PHE A 758 -18.95 -4.78 8.39
C PHE A 758 -18.09 -3.97 9.36
N LEU A 759 -17.47 -4.63 10.33
CA LEU A 759 -16.64 -4.03 11.38
C LEU A 759 -15.27 -4.71 11.38
N PRO A 760 -14.24 -4.12 12.01
CA PRO A 760 -12.98 -4.80 12.24
C PRO A 760 -13.17 -6.11 13.00
N ASP A 761 -12.41 -7.15 12.64
CA ASP A 761 -12.43 -8.43 13.34
C ASP A 761 -12.08 -8.26 14.82
N VAL A 762 -12.82 -8.96 15.68
CA VAL A 762 -12.59 -8.94 17.14
C VAL A 762 -11.82 -10.19 17.55
N TYR A 763 -10.78 -10.00 18.35
CA TYR A 763 -9.97 -11.08 18.90
C TYR A 763 -10.26 -11.19 20.40
N VAL A 764 -10.78 -12.35 20.83
CA VAL A 764 -11.08 -12.62 22.24
C VAL A 764 -10.20 -13.76 22.77
N PRO A 765 -9.77 -13.73 24.05
CA PRO A 765 -9.06 -14.85 24.65
C PRO A 765 -9.89 -16.14 24.56
N CYS A 766 -9.24 -17.26 24.29
CA CYS A 766 -9.91 -18.56 24.23
C CYS A 766 -10.42 -18.94 25.62
N GLU A 767 -11.70 -19.16 25.78
CA GLU A 767 -12.33 -19.50 27.07
C GLU A 767 -11.80 -20.81 27.67
N VAL A 768 -11.43 -21.79 26.83
CA VAL A 768 -10.97 -23.12 27.29
C VAL A 768 -9.56 -23.04 27.87
N CYS A 769 -8.62 -22.38 27.20
CA CYS A 769 -7.23 -22.25 27.68
C CYS A 769 -6.93 -20.92 28.36
N GLN A 770 -7.85 -19.97 28.37
CA GLN A 770 -7.68 -18.65 28.95
C GLN A 770 -6.40 -17.92 28.41
N GLY A 771 -6.19 -18.00 27.11
CA GLY A 771 -5.01 -17.41 26.46
C GLY A 771 -3.75 -18.29 26.50
N LYS A 772 -3.71 -19.36 27.30
CA LYS A 772 -2.48 -20.13 27.58
C LYS A 772 -1.98 -21.03 26.43
N ARG A 773 -2.73 -21.16 25.33
CA ARG A 773 -2.34 -21.89 24.10
C ARG A 773 -2.22 -23.42 24.24
N TYR A 774 -2.01 -23.96 25.42
CA TYR A 774 -1.78 -25.35 25.72
C TYR A 774 -2.91 -26.02 26.51
N ASN A 775 -2.98 -27.33 26.46
CA ASN A 775 -3.84 -28.09 27.34
C ASN A 775 -3.26 -28.17 28.78
N ARG A 776 -4.10 -28.50 29.75
CA ARG A 776 -3.73 -28.54 31.17
C ARG A 776 -2.56 -29.48 31.44
N GLU A 777 -2.57 -30.68 30.84
CA GLU A 777 -1.54 -31.71 31.04
C GLU A 777 -0.14 -31.26 30.62
N THR A 778 -0.04 -30.50 29.53
CA THR A 778 1.25 -29.93 29.06
C THR A 778 1.74 -28.84 30.02
N LEU A 779 0.83 -28.05 30.59
CA LEU A 779 1.16 -27.00 31.56
C LEU A 779 1.57 -27.52 32.95
N GLU A 780 1.28 -28.80 33.28
CA GLU A 780 1.75 -29.43 34.51
C GLU A 780 3.26 -29.68 34.51
N VAL A 781 3.87 -29.85 33.34
CA VAL A 781 5.33 -30.02 33.24
C VAL A 781 6.01 -28.68 33.51
N LYS A 782 6.92 -28.66 34.47
CA LYS A 782 7.60 -27.44 34.89
C LYS A 782 9.12 -27.58 34.82
N TYR A 783 9.76 -26.49 34.45
CA TYR A 783 11.21 -26.32 34.57
C TYR A 783 11.49 -25.15 35.51
N LYS A 784 12.28 -25.36 36.54
CA LYS A 784 12.49 -24.37 37.65
C LYS A 784 11.15 -23.76 38.18
N GLY A 785 10.09 -24.58 38.31
CA GLY A 785 8.78 -24.12 38.79
C GLY A 785 7.88 -23.39 37.79
N LYS A 786 8.35 -23.14 36.55
CA LYS A 786 7.62 -22.45 35.48
C LYS A 786 7.15 -23.41 34.40
N SER A 787 5.91 -23.28 33.93
CA SER A 787 5.40 -24.00 32.75
C SER A 787 5.95 -23.41 31.46
N ILE A 788 5.76 -24.10 30.33
CA ILE A 788 6.20 -23.56 29.03
C ILE A 788 5.44 -22.26 28.66
N TYR A 789 4.19 -22.09 29.07
CA TYR A 789 3.45 -20.86 28.92
C TYR A 789 4.06 -19.71 29.74
N ASP A 790 4.39 -19.97 31.00
CA ASP A 790 5.01 -18.96 31.88
C ASP A 790 6.35 -18.46 31.29
N VAL A 791 7.10 -19.35 30.62
CA VAL A 791 8.33 -18.96 29.90
C VAL A 791 8.05 -18.11 28.69
N LEU A 792 6.98 -18.37 27.96
CA LEU A 792 6.59 -17.49 26.82
C LEU A 792 6.10 -16.12 27.29
N GLU A 793 5.54 -16.01 28.48
CA GLU A 793 5.10 -14.75 29.09
C GLU A 793 6.25 -13.95 29.71
N MET A 794 7.43 -14.55 29.92
CA MET A 794 8.60 -13.83 30.40
C MET A 794 9.05 -12.76 29.40
N THR A 795 9.48 -11.62 29.91
CA THR A 795 10.23 -10.65 29.14
C THR A 795 11.60 -11.22 28.75
N VAL A 796 12.24 -10.64 27.75
CA VAL A 796 13.61 -11.03 27.33
C VAL A 796 14.57 -10.89 28.50
N GLU A 797 14.44 -9.87 29.34
CA GLU A 797 15.26 -9.62 30.53
C GLU A 797 15.06 -10.73 31.58
N GLU A 798 13.83 -11.02 31.99
CA GLU A 798 13.53 -12.11 32.93
C GLU A 798 13.98 -13.47 32.40
N ALA A 799 13.84 -13.72 31.10
CA ALA A 799 14.26 -14.96 30.48
C ALA A 799 15.78 -15.12 30.46
N LEU A 800 16.55 -14.03 30.36
CA LEU A 800 18.01 -14.03 30.46
C LEU A 800 18.49 -14.55 31.82
N ASP A 801 17.87 -14.07 32.89
CA ASP A 801 18.17 -14.50 34.26
C ASP A 801 17.70 -15.92 34.50
N PHE A 802 16.50 -16.28 34.04
CA PHE A 802 15.93 -17.61 34.20
C PHE A 802 16.79 -18.71 33.54
N PHE A 803 17.33 -18.42 32.34
CA PHE A 803 18.18 -19.33 31.58
C PHE A 803 19.67 -19.12 31.79
N GLU A 804 20.09 -18.45 32.85
CA GLU A 804 21.52 -18.17 33.13
C GLU A 804 22.41 -19.40 32.98
N ASN A 805 21.96 -20.56 33.48
CA ASN A 805 22.70 -21.82 33.47
C ASN A 805 22.43 -22.68 32.20
N VAL A 806 21.81 -22.12 31.15
CA VAL A 806 21.52 -22.82 29.88
C VAL A 806 22.16 -22.06 28.71
N PRO A 807 23.49 -22.22 28.47
CA PRO A 807 24.25 -21.33 27.58
C PRO A 807 23.72 -21.20 26.14
N PHE A 808 23.20 -22.28 25.60
CA PHE A 808 22.68 -22.29 24.23
C PHE A 808 21.36 -21.51 24.07
N VAL A 809 20.49 -21.49 25.10
CA VAL A 809 19.26 -20.68 25.14
C VAL A 809 19.64 -19.23 25.44
N ARG A 810 20.47 -19.01 26.48
CA ARG A 810 20.92 -17.69 26.91
C ARG A 810 21.54 -16.89 25.76
N ARG A 811 22.42 -17.52 24.97
CA ARG A 811 23.10 -16.86 23.84
C ARG A 811 22.12 -16.24 22.84
N LYS A 812 21.03 -16.92 22.51
CA LYS A 812 19.99 -16.41 21.58
C LYS A 812 19.14 -15.32 22.20
N ILE A 813 18.81 -15.43 23.50
CA ILE A 813 18.05 -14.41 24.21
C ILE A 813 18.90 -13.14 24.36
N GLN A 814 20.23 -13.31 24.61
CA GLN A 814 21.18 -12.20 24.71
C GLN A 814 21.16 -11.32 23.45
N THR A 815 21.06 -11.88 22.25
CA THR A 815 20.98 -11.06 21.03
C THR A 815 19.72 -10.21 20.96
N LEU A 816 18.58 -10.67 21.50
CA LEU A 816 17.36 -9.87 21.62
C LEU A 816 17.54 -8.71 22.63
N TYR A 817 18.23 -8.98 23.73
CA TYR A 817 18.58 -7.95 24.73
C TYR A 817 19.51 -6.89 24.14
N ASP A 818 20.55 -7.32 23.42
CA ASP A 818 21.56 -6.45 22.82
C ASP A 818 20.98 -5.46 21.79
N VAL A 819 19.93 -5.85 21.08
CA VAL A 819 19.23 -4.96 20.13
C VAL A 819 18.21 -4.04 20.82
N GLY A 820 18.18 -3.99 22.16
CA GLY A 820 17.28 -3.10 22.92
C GLY A 820 15.83 -3.60 23.07
N LEU A 821 15.62 -4.92 23.02
CA LEU A 821 14.29 -5.54 23.15
C LEU A 821 14.12 -6.25 24.52
N SER A 822 14.71 -5.71 25.59
CA SER A 822 14.65 -6.30 26.94
C SER A 822 13.20 -6.45 27.46
N TYR A 823 12.32 -5.55 27.09
CA TYR A 823 10.96 -5.39 27.57
C TYR A 823 9.90 -6.26 26.87
N ILE A 824 10.18 -6.80 25.66
CA ILE A 824 9.19 -7.62 24.94
C ILE A 824 9.10 -9.02 25.55
N LYS A 825 7.92 -9.63 25.48
CA LYS A 825 7.71 -11.02 25.91
C LYS A 825 8.19 -12.00 24.84
N LEU A 826 8.80 -13.12 25.23
CA LEU A 826 9.24 -14.15 24.29
C LEU A 826 8.10 -14.70 23.42
N GLY A 827 6.88 -14.82 23.98
CA GLY A 827 5.68 -15.32 23.31
C GLY A 827 4.78 -14.23 22.73
N GLN A 828 5.20 -12.95 22.71
CA GLN A 828 4.39 -11.85 22.20
C GLN A 828 3.98 -12.09 20.74
N PRO A 829 2.68 -12.04 20.41
CA PRO A 829 2.21 -12.26 19.04
C PRO A 829 2.82 -11.25 18.07
N SER A 830 3.21 -11.72 16.88
CA SER A 830 3.77 -10.84 15.83
C SER A 830 2.82 -9.69 15.42
N THR A 831 1.52 -9.87 15.57
CA THR A 831 0.49 -8.88 15.26
C THR A 831 0.45 -7.69 16.24
N THR A 832 1.05 -7.84 17.42
CA THR A 832 1.12 -6.78 18.43
C THR A 832 2.46 -6.02 18.43
N LEU A 833 3.43 -6.52 17.69
CA LEU A 833 4.74 -5.88 17.54
C LEU A 833 4.67 -4.67 16.61
N SER A 834 5.41 -3.63 16.92
CA SER A 834 5.66 -2.51 16.01
C SER A 834 6.59 -2.93 14.86
N GLY A 835 6.61 -2.16 13.76
CA GLY A 835 7.52 -2.43 12.64
C GLY A 835 8.99 -2.42 13.06
N GLY A 836 9.39 -1.47 13.90
CA GLY A 836 10.75 -1.38 14.44
C GLY A 836 11.12 -2.55 15.36
N GLU A 837 10.21 -3.04 16.20
CA GLU A 837 10.42 -4.24 17.03
C GLU A 837 10.59 -5.49 16.15
N ALA A 838 9.75 -5.66 15.14
CA ALA A 838 9.86 -6.77 14.19
C ALA A 838 11.21 -6.75 13.45
N GLN A 839 11.67 -5.58 13.04
CA GLN A 839 12.97 -5.38 12.38
C GLN A 839 14.14 -5.73 13.31
N ARG A 840 14.10 -5.28 14.56
CA ARG A 840 15.13 -5.61 15.57
C ARG A 840 15.16 -7.09 15.90
N ILE A 841 14.03 -7.80 15.92
CA ILE A 841 13.99 -9.26 16.09
C ILE A 841 14.67 -9.96 14.92
N LYS A 842 14.45 -9.50 13.67
CA LYS A 842 15.15 -10.01 12.49
C LYS A 842 16.66 -9.80 12.61
N LEU A 843 17.08 -8.61 13.01
CA LEU A 843 18.48 -8.27 13.23
C LEU A 843 19.11 -9.16 14.31
N ALA A 844 18.45 -9.34 15.47
CA ALA A 844 18.91 -10.22 16.54
C ALA A 844 19.11 -11.67 16.07
N THR A 845 18.20 -12.16 15.22
CA THR A 845 18.29 -13.50 14.65
C THR A 845 19.55 -13.67 13.79
N GLU A 846 19.87 -12.69 12.97
CA GLU A 846 21.09 -12.73 12.13
C GLU A 846 22.37 -12.57 12.96
N LEU A 847 22.36 -11.72 13.97
CA LEU A 847 23.49 -11.58 14.91
C LEU A 847 23.79 -12.87 15.69
N SER A 848 22.79 -13.74 15.89
CA SER A 848 22.98 -15.02 16.57
C SER A 848 23.69 -16.07 15.68
N ARG A 849 23.81 -15.82 14.37
CA ARG A 849 24.42 -16.71 13.37
C ARG A 849 25.92 -16.38 13.21
N ARG A 850 26.68 -17.36 12.74
CA ARG A 850 28.11 -17.16 12.44
C ARG A 850 28.24 -16.34 11.15
N SER A 851 28.94 -15.24 11.20
CA SER A 851 29.26 -14.41 10.03
C SER A 851 30.34 -15.07 9.17
N THR A 852 30.21 -14.92 7.85
CA THR A 852 31.22 -15.35 6.87
C THR A 852 32.15 -14.21 6.45
N GLY A 853 31.79 -12.95 6.77
CA GLY A 853 32.49 -11.76 6.31
C GLY A 853 32.22 -11.36 4.85
N LYS A 854 31.33 -12.09 4.15
CA LYS A 854 30.96 -11.84 2.74
C LYS A 854 29.44 -11.66 2.56
N THR A 855 28.73 -11.41 3.64
CA THR A 855 27.27 -11.24 3.62
C THR A 855 26.94 -9.77 3.37
N VAL A 856 25.92 -9.54 2.52
CA VAL A 856 25.30 -8.22 2.34
C VAL A 856 24.09 -8.11 3.25
N TYR A 857 24.10 -7.16 4.15
CA TYR A 857 22.95 -6.78 4.97
C TYR A 857 22.31 -5.52 4.38
N ILE A 858 21.03 -5.58 4.07
CA ILE A 858 20.24 -4.44 3.61
C ILE A 858 19.20 -4.12 4.67
N LEU A 859 19.26 -2.91 5.22
CA LEU A 859 18.35 -2.43 6.25
C LEU A 859 17.56 -1.23 5.71
N ASP A 860 16.26 -1.25 5.91
CA ASP A 860 15.35 -0.18 5.46
C ASP A 860 14.83 0.59 6.67
N GLU A 861 15.31 1.83 6.83
CA GLU A 861 14.98 2.76 7.92
C GLU A 861 15.00 2.12 9.33
N PRO A 862 16.12 1.53 9.76
CA PRO A 862 16.17 0.76 11.01
C PRO A 862 16.05 1.62 12.29
N THR A 863 16.15 2.95 12.20
CA THR A 863 15.99 3.87 13.34
C THR A 863 14.54 4.26 13.62
N THR A 864 13.59 3.77 12.79
CA THR A 864 12.17 4.07 12.93
C THR A 864 11.65 3.76 14.33
N GLY A 865 11.07 4.76 15.00
CA GLY A 865 10.48 4.62 16.35
C GLY A 865 11.50 4.42 17.47
N LEU A 866 12.78 4.76 17.26
CA LEU A 866 13.85 4.61 18.23
C LEU A 866 14.20 5.93 18.92
N HIS A 867 14.29 5.87 20.24
CA HIS A 867 14.90 6.93 21.03
C HIS A 867 16.42 7.01 20.77
N PHE A 868 17.06 8.16 20.98
CA PHE A 868 18.51 8.38 20.78
C PHE A 868 19.39 7.30 21.40
N ALA A 869 19.08 6.84 22.62
CA ALA A 869 19.84 5.77 23.28
C ALA A 869 19.72 4.43 22.56
N ASP A 870 18.57 4.13 21.95
CA ASP A 870 18.36 2.92 21.16
C ASP A 870 19.05 3.03 19.79
N VAL A 871 19.05 4.24 19.18
CA VAL A 871 19.80 4.54 17.95
C VAL A 871 21.30 4.36 18.19
N HIS A 872 21.80 4.77 19.36
CA HIS A 872 23.20 4.60 19.73
C HIS A 872 23.59 3.10 19.74
N LYS A 873 22.82 2.27 20.44
CA LYS A 873 23.03 0.81 20.46
C LYS A 873 22.94 0.19 19.06
N LEU A 874 21.96 0.61 18.26
CA LEU A 874 21.82 0.13 16.89
C LEU A 874 23.05 0.49 16.04
N THR A 875 23.56 1.71 16.18
CA THR A 875 24.74 2.17 15.45
C THR A 875 25.98 1.33 15.80
N GLU A 876 26.18 1.00 17.08
CA GLU A 876 27.26 0.09 17.51
C GLU A 876 27.10 -1.30 16.86
N ILE A 877 25.90 -1.81 16.73
CA ILE A 877 25.63 -3.11 16.08
C ILE A 877 25.97 -3.04 14.58
N LEU A 878 25.55 -1.99 13.88
CA LEU A 878 25.87 -1.79 12.47
C LEU A 878 27.39 -1.70 12.24
N GLN A 879 28.09 -1.00 13.12
CA GLN A 879 29.53 -0.91 13.09
C GLN A 879 30.22 -2.29 13.29
N ARG A 880 29.75 -3.08 14.27
CA ARG A 880 30.28 -4.46 14.49
C ARG A 880 30.02 -5.39 13.29
N LEU A 881 28.89 -5.26 12.61
CA LEU A 881 28.62 -6.03 11.39
C LEU A 881 29.60 -5.70 10.27
N ALA A 882 29.88 -4.41 10.07
CA ALA A 882 30.85 -3.95 9.07
C ALA A 882 32.31 -4.34 9.47
N GLU A 883 32.66 -4.26 10.75
CA GLU A 883 33.96 -4.74 11.28
C GLU A 883 34.20 -6.22 11.04
N GLY A 884 33.10 -7.01 11.00
CA GLY A 884 33.16 -8.43 10.63
C GLY A 884 33.42 -8.68 9.13
N GLY A 885 33.71 -7.67 8.33
CA GLY A 885 33.99 -7.73 6.90
C GLY A 885 32.73 -7.75 6.02
N ASN A 886 31.55 -7.68 6.61
CA ASN A 886 30.30 -7.69 5.85
C ASN A 886 30.01 -6.34 5.20
N THR A 887 29.25 -6.37 4.11
CA THR A 887 28.73 -5.17 3.48
C THR A 887 27.38 -4.81 4.12
N VAL A 888 27.29 -3.62 4.70
CA VAL A 888 26.07 -3.14 5.36
C VAL A 888 25.52 -1.94 4.58
N ILE A 889 24.36 -2.09 3.97
CA ILE A 889 23.69 -1.04 3.21
C ILE A 889 22.43 -0.64 3.97
N VAL A 890 22.31 0.62 4.33
CA VAL A 890 21.21 1.16 5.14
C VAL A 890 20.53 2.29 4.39
N ILE A 891 19.24 2.18 4.16
CA ILE A 891 18.41 3.32 3.73
C ILE A 891 18.08 4.10 4.99
N GLU A 892 18.52 5.36 5.10
CA GLU A 892 18.37 6.14 6.33
C GLU A 892 18.14 7.63 6.10
N HIS A 893 17.46 8.22 7.09
CA HIS A 893 17.23 9.66 7.21
C HIS A 893 17.77 10.24 8.51
N ASN A 894 18.05 9.39 9.50
CA ASN A 894 18.60 9.78 10.78
C ASN A 894 20.07 10.23 10.65
N LEU A 895 20.33 11.50 10.93
CA LEU A 895 21.65 12.11 10.76
C LEU A 895 22.71 11.52 11.72
N ASP A 896 22.29 11.01 12.87
CA ASP A 896 23.19 10.36 13.82
C ASP A 896 23.76 9.03 13.27
N VAL A 897 22.99 8.28 12.50
CA VAL A 897 23.49 7.10 11.79
C VAL A 897 24.29 7.50 10.56
N ILE A 898 23.79 8.45 9.78
CA ILE A 898 24.43 8.90 8.52
C ILE A 898 25.83 9.44 8.79
N LYS A 899 26.05 10.24 9.85
CA LYS A 899 27.39 10.76 10.21
C LYS A 899 28.39 9.66 10.57
N THR A 900 27.91 8.47 10.96
CA THR A 900 28.78 7.33 11.32
C THR A 900 29.10 6.40 10.15
N ALA A 901 28.46 6.57 8.99
CA ALA A 901 28.68 5.74 7.81
C ALA A 901 30.09 5.93 7.23
N ASP A 902 30.64 4.88 6.63
CA ASP A 902 31.89 4.95 5.88
C ASP A 902 31.67 5.58 4.49
N TYR A 903 30.48 5.38 3.91
CA TYR A 903 30.14 5.86 2.58
C TYR A 903 28.66 6.26 2.51
N ILE A 904 28.37 7.29 1.74
CA ILE A 904 27.01 7.77 1.49
C ILE A 904 26.73 7.77 0.00
N ILE A 905 25.53 7.37 -0.36
CA ILE A 905 24.95 7.51 -1.71
C ILE A 905 23.70 8.37 -1.56
N ASP A 906 23.78 9.63 -1.99
CA ASP A 906 22.67 10.59 -1.86
C ASP A 906 21.86 10.65 -3.15
N MET A 907 20.56 10.31 -3.03
CA MET A 907 19.60 10.23 -4.13
C MET A 907 18.75 11.50 -4.17
N GLY A 908 18.50 12.00 -5.38
CA GLY A 908 17.69 13.19 -5.52
C GLY A 908 17.59 13.70 -6.96
N PRO A 909 17.59 15.06 -7.13
CA PRO A 909 17.55 16.09 -6.08
C PRO A 909 16.20 16.22 -5.38
N GLU A 910 15.10 15.84 -6.05
CA GLU A 910 13.73 15.94 -5.56
C GLU A 910 13.06 14.56 -5.46
N GLY A 911 11.79 14.52 -5.03
CA GLY A 911 10.96 13.32 -5.07
C GLY A 911 10.24 13.14 -6.41
N GLY A 912 9.75 11.92 -6.68
CA GLY A 912 8.98 11.58 -7.88
C GLY A 912 9.76 11.80 -9.17
N ASP A 913 9.12 12.44 -10.15
CA ASP A 913 9.73 12.70 -11.47
C ASP A 913 10.90 13.69 -11.41
N GLY A 914 10.99 14.51 -10.37
CA GLY A 914 12.15 15.38 -10.12
C GLY A 914 13.36 14.67 -9.51
N GLY A 915 13.22 13.39 -9.15
CA GLY A 915 14.25 12.57 -8.52
C GLY A 915 14.88 11.54 -9.46
N GLY A 916 15.30 10.43 -8.88
CA GLY A 916 15.76 9.25 -9.61
C GLY A 916 17.20 9.34 -10.11
N THR A 917 18.01 10.28 -9.61
CA THR A 917 19.44 10.43 -9.91
C THR A 917 20.28 10.34 -8.65
N VAL A 918 21.59 10.11 -8.81
CA VAL A 918 22.57 10.22 -7.74
C VAL A 918 23.07 11.67 -7.72
N VAL A 919 22.83 12.38 -6.62
CA VAL A 919 23.28 13.77 -6.41
C VAL A 919 24.75 13.79 -6.03
N ALA A 920 25.12 12.92 -5.08
CA ALA A 920 26.49 12.84 -4.58
C ALA A 920 26.78 11.42 -4.03
N GLN A 921 28.03 11.02 -4.02
CA GLN A 921 28.49 9.80 -3.36
C GLN A 921 29.93 9.97 -2.88
N GLY A 922 30.21 9.47 -1.69
CA GLY A 922 31.52 9.62 -1.03
C GLY A 922 31.41 9.43 0.48
N THR A 923 32.44 9.84 1.21
CA THR A 923 32.40 9.86 2.67
C THR A 923 31.47 10.96 3.18
N PRO A 924 30.99 10.91 4.43
CA PRO A 924 30.18 11.99 5.00
C PRO A 924 30.82 13.37 4.90
N GLU A 925 32.15 13.45 5.04
CA GLU A 925 32.92 14.69 4.93
C GLU A 925 32.90 15.23 3.48
N GLU A 926 33.03 14.36 2.48
CA GLU A 926 32.97 14.73 1.07
C GLU A 926 31.58 15.21 0.67
N ILE A 927 30.54 14.50 1.14
CA ILE A 927 29.13 14.87 0.87
C ILE A 927 28.78 16.22 1.51
N ALA A 928 29.32 16.53 2.69
CA ALA A 928 29.10 17.81 3.38
C ALA A 928 29.56 19.04 2.56
N GLU A 929 30.47 18.87 1.61
CA GLU A 929 30.96 19.94 0.75
C GLU A 929 30.16 20.08 -0.57
N VAL A 930 29.24 19.16 -0.87
CA VAL A 930 28.41 19.19 -2.10
C VAL A 930 27.20 20.07 -1.88
N LYS A 931 27.14 21.19 -2.54
CA LYS A 931 26.09 22.23 -2.38
C LYS A 931 24.69 21.77 -2.82
N GLU A 932 24.61 20.87 -3.79
CA GLU A 932 23.38 20.32 -4.34
C GLU A 932 22.76 19.24 -3.44
N SER A 933 23.52 18.72 -2.48
CA SER A 933 23.08 17.68 -1.55
C SER A 933 22.39 18.28 -0.34
N TYR A 934 21.09 18.05 -0.21
CA TYR A 934 20.35 18.39 1.01
C TYR A 934 20.89 17.61 2.21
N THR A 935 21.17 16.31 2.04
CA THR A 935 21.78 15.48 3.09
C THR A 935 23.13 16.06 3.52
N GLY A 936 23.97 16.47 2.57
CA GLY A 936 25.26 17.10 2.86
C GLY A 936 25.15 18.36 3.71
N TYR A 937 24.18 19.22 3.39
CA TYR A 937 23.90 20.44 4.15
C TYR A 937 23.62 20.15 5.64
N TYR A 938 22.76 19.19 5.93
CA TYR A 938 22.41 18.84 7.32
C TYR A 938 23.53 18.05 8.02
N VAL A 939 24.19 17.12 7.34
CA VAL A 939 25.32 16.32 7.89
C VAL A 939 26.47 17.22 8.30
N LYS A 940 26.78 18.27 7.52
CA LYS A 940 27.84 19.23 7.84
C LYS A 940 27.71 19.80 9.26
N HIS A 941 26.48 20.20 9.60
CA HIS A 941 26.22 20.77 10.94
C HIS A 941 26.50 19.76 12.08
N TYR A 942 26.14 18.48 11.87
CA TYR A 942 26.40 17.41 12.84
C TYR A 942 27.88 17.06 12.97
N LEU A 943 28.66 17.11 11.88
CA LEU A 943 30.11 16.91 11.89
C LEU A 943 30.84 18.06 12.59
N GLU A 944 30.41 19.31 12.37
CA GLU A 944 30.98 20.50 13.03
C GLU A 944 30.69 20.51 14.54
N LYS A 945 29.45 20.15 14.94
CA LYS A 945 29.07 20.01 16.36
C LYS A 945 29.96 18.97 17.08
N ALA A 946 30.21 17.83 16.42
CA ALA A 946 31.08 16.80 16.97
C ALA A 946 32.58 17.24 17.09
N THR A 947 33.04 18.10 16.18
CA THR A 947 34.43 18.59 16.16
C THR A 947 34.65 19.70 17.19
N SER A 948 33.68 20.57 17.42
CA SER A 948 33.75 21.69 18.37
C SER A 948 33.80 21.23 19.83
N GLN A 949 33.24 20.08 20.14
CA GLN A 949 33.25 19.51 21.49
C GLN A 949 34.52 18.70 21.82
N LYS A 950 35.31 18.31 20.81
CA LYS A 950 36.64 17.71 21.02
C LYS A 950 37.74 18.76 21.32
N ARG A 951 37.46 20.05 21.11
CA ARG A 951 38.32 21.16 21.51
C ARG A 951 37.90 21.74 22.87
#